data_01fe9371a869f811cfcabc6e521a7c3f
#
_entry.id   01fe9371a869f811cfcabc6e521a7c3f
#
_cell.length_a   1.000
_cell.length_b   1.000
_cell.length_c   1.000
_cell.angle_alpha   90.00
_cell.angle_beta   90.00
_cell.angle_gamma   90.00
#
_symmetry.space_group_name_H-M   'P 1'
#
loop_
_entity.id
_entity.type
_entity.pdbx_description
1 polymer ?
#
loop_
_entity_poly.entity_id
_entity_poly.type
_entity_poly.pdbx_seq_one_letter_code
_entity_poly.pdbx_strand_id
1 'polypeptide(L)'
;VCSSDLAYILLENQPLASSTGGRIIIPWKTNSKDTVLVQSLGYKSQYIYLSEAFKKVNIQTVYLYPEIKILEEVIITGECSGVTRNTVSNNLTSFAINRALGTSLTSLLEQVSGVSSISTGTTVAKPVIQGMYGNRILIINNGSRQTGQQWGVDHAPEVDMNGNASIRVIKGSDAVRYGSEALGGIIVMEQAPLPFRKKALKGKTSILYGSNGHRYVLTGQLEGTFPFLRDLAWRVQGTYSNSGDRSTANYLLNNTGAREHHTSALLGYDRGRLRIEGFYSHFYNRTGVMFSAQMGSEDLLAERIRLGRPLYTDPFTRSIAYPYQKVTHQTAIGKMKFSMRNAGNLYWQSSWQKDDRQENRIRRLGSDIPAVSLHLNSLQNSLCWKLNYNSWQTEVGGQIMFIDNHSQAGTGIVPVIPNYTETQMGIYGIGKYNYSKGGIEAGIRFDGQETRASGYDWTGSLYGGTRKFNNVSYSLGGHHHFSDQWKLTTNFGLAWRAPHVYELYSNGNELGSGMFVKGDSTMHSERSYKWISSISYSNKVFSARMDGYLQWISGYIYDEPKKETITVISGVYPVFQYKQTPAFFRGMDFDFHFMPINSWDYHLIASFIRANEQTTGNYLPYIPSSRFSHDLSWLHETKSHSKLRLSIRHRFVAKQTRFDSNTDLIPYTPPAYHLLGFAASFECPVKYGYKLQFMIAADNILNKEYKEYTNRSRYYAHDMGSDVRCVVNWSF
;
A
#
# COMPACT_ATOMS: atom_id res chain seq x y z
N VAL A 1 -34.66 13.69 -17.64
CA VAL A 1 -35.14 12.51 -16.92
C VAL A 1 -33.92 11.75 -16.46
N CYS A 2 -33.41 12.04 -15.27
CA CYS A 2 -32.39 11.20 -14.64
C CYS A 2 -33.09 10.05 -13.95
N SER A 3 -32.90 8.84 -14.43
CA SER A 3 -33.22 7.60 -13.72
C SER A 3 -32.09 7.30 -12.73
N SER A 4 -31.92 8.10 -11.67
CA SER A 4 -31.05 7.67 -10.60
C SER A 4 -31.94 7.18 -9.44
N ASP A 5 -31.90 5.86 -9.21
CA ASP A 5 -32.63 5.18 -8.12
C ASP A 5 -32.12 5.55 -6.71
N LEU A 6 -31.36 6.64 -6.55
CA LEU A 6 -30.66 7.07 -5.35
C LEU A 6 -30.83 8.56 -5.00
N ALA A 7 -31.93 9.20 -5.40
CA ALA A 7 -32.24 10.52 -4.90
C ALA A 7 -32.96 10.40 -3.53
N TYR A 8 -32.40 11.03 -2.50
CA TYR A 8 -33.01 11.13 -1.18
C TYR A 8 -33.70 12.49 -1.05
N ILE A 9 -34.94 12.50 -0.58
CA ILE A 9 -35.63 13.71 -0.22
C ILE A 9 -35.83 13.74 1.28
N LEU A 10 -35.48 14.85 1.91
CA LEU A 10 -35.66 15.11 3.32
C LEU A 10 -36.81 16.14 3.47
N LEU A 11 -37.88 15.77 4.15
CA LEU A 11 -38.93 16.66 4.61
C LEU A 11 -38.83 16.72 6.15
N GLU A 12 -38.63 17.92 6.71
CA GLU A 12 -38.46 18.11 8.17
C GLU A 12 -37.44 17.18 8.82
N ASN A 13 -36.27 16.96 8.15
CA ASN A 13 -35.19 16.03 8.55
C ASN A 13 -35.60 14.54 8.59
N GLN A 14 -36.73 14.15 8.04
CA GLN A 14 -37.07 12.73 7.84
C GLN A 14 -36.80 12.29 6.40
N PRO A 15 -36.06 11.21 6.19
CA PRO A 15 -35.76 10.74 4.85
C PRO A 15 -36.94 10.09 4.18
N LEU A 16 -37.36 10.61 3.04
CA LEU A 16 -38.31 9.98 2.12
C LEU A 16 -37.52 9.32 0.99
N ALA A 17 -37.68 8.02 0.75
CA ALA A 17 -37.04 7.31 -0.34
C ALA A 17 -37.74 7.61 -1.67
N SER A 18 -36.96 7.74 -2.78
CA SER A 18 -37.52 7.84 -4.13
C SER A 18 -38.17 6.52 -4.54
N SER A 19 -39.36 6.58 -5.16
CA SER A 19 -39.95 5.41 -5.80
C SER A 19 -39.19 5.05 -7.09
N THR A 20 -39.29 3.80 -7.53
CA THR A 20 -38.79 3.33 -8.82
C THR A 20 -39.23 4.28 -9.96
N GLY A 21 -38.23 4.87 -10.65
CA GLY A 21 -38.47 5.83 -11.74
C GLY A 21 -38.33 7.32 -11.36
N GLY A 22 -37.77 7.65 -10.19
CA GLY A 22 -37.46 9.03 -9.77
C GLY A 22 -38.66 9.89 -9.45
N ARG A 23 -39.82 9.29 -9.15
CA ARG A 23 -41.03 10.00 -8.76
C ARG A 23 -41.27 9.82 -7.27
N ILE A 24 -41.58 10.92 -6.57
CA ILE A 24 -41.94 10.92 -5.16
C ILE A 24 -43.28 11.65 -4.99
N ILE A 25 -44.18 11.05 -4.21
CA ILE A 25 -45.43 11.68 -3.81
C ILE A 25 -45.16 12.29 -2.43
N ILE A 26 -45.19 13.60 -2.34
CA ILE A 26 -45.11 14.33 -1.08
C ILE A 26 -46.52 14.53 -0.54
N PRO A 27 -46.87 13.92 0.59
CA PRO A 27 -48.19 14.17 1.22
C PRO A 27 -48.25 15.63 1.68
N TRP A 28 -49.22 16.38 1.18
CA TRP A 28 -49.38 17.80 1.49
C TRP A 28 -50.00 17.98 2.88
N LYS A 29 -49.25 18.54 3.83
CA LYS A 29 -49.76 19.14 5.05
C LYS A 29 -49.85 20.64 4.87
N THR A 30 -50.95 21.23 5.35
CA THR A 30 -51.48 22.57 5.03
C THR A 30 -50.59 23.78 5.41
N ASN A 31 -49.38 23.64 5.88
CA ASN A 31 -48.51 24.76 6.27
C ASN A 31 -47.58 25.18 5.13
N SER A 32 -47.77 26.41 4.66
CA SER A 32 -47.19 27.00 3.44
C SER A 32 -45.71 27.41 3.53
N LYS A 33 -44.91 26.87 4.45
CA LYS A 33 -43.48 27.24 4.64
C LYS A 33 -42.50 26.06 4.64
N ASP A 34 -42.92 24.88 4.23
CA ASP A 34 -42.06 23.72 4.29
C ASP A 34 -40.99 23.74 3.15
N THR A 35 -39.75 23.46 3.51
CA THR A 35 -38.65 23.33 2.57
C THR A 35 -38.30 21.87 2.41
N VAL A 36 -38.25 21.40 1.19
CA VAL A 36 -37.82 20.05 0.83
C VAL A 36 -36.37 20.08 0.35
N LEU A 37 -35.51 19.26 0.93
CA LEU A 37 -34.15 19.09 0.48
C LEU A 37 -34.06 17.87 -0.43
N VAL A 38 -33.65 18.08 -1.67
CA VAL A 38 -33.41 17.03 -2.66
C VAL A 38 -31.92 16.76 -2.76
N GLN A 39 -31.51 15.54 -2.47
CA GLN A 39 -30.11 15.10 -2.53
C GLN A 39 -29.98 13.84 -3.38
N SER A 40 -28.94 13.81 -4.22
CA SER A 40 -28.50 12.61 -4.94
C SER A 40 -26.98 12.55 -4.94
N LEU A 41 -26.43 11.35 -4.84
CA LEU A 41 -24.98 11.15 -4.87
C LEU A 41 -24.40 11.63 -6.22
N GLY A 42 -23.45 12.55 -6.18
CA GLY A 42 -22.85 13.15 -7.38
C GLY A 42 -23.62 14.38 -7.93
N TYR A 43 -24.61 14.89 -7.21
CA TYR A 43 -25.39 16.06 -7.60
C TYR A 43 -25.45 17.09 -6.46
N LYS A 44 -25.54 18.38 -6.83
CA LYS A 44 -25.72 19.47 -5.88
C LYS A 44 -27.05 19.37 -5.19
N SER A 45 -27.06 19.38 -3.85
CA SER A 45 -28.28 19.40 -3.07
C SER A 45 -29.08 20.67 -3.37
N GLN A 46 -30.40 20.54 -3.56
CA GLN A 46 -31.29 21.67 -3.81
C GLN A 46 -32.39 21.76 -2.73
N TYR A 47 -32.57 22.97 -2.22
CA TYR A 47 -33.68 23.30 -1.36
C TYR A 47 -34.83 23.81 -2.21
N ILE A 48 -36.01 23.20 -2.06
CA ILE A 48 -37.23 23.59 -2.77
C ILE A 48 -38.23 24.07 -1.73
N TYR A 49 -38.64 25.32 -1.90
CA TYR A 49 -39.72 25.89 -1.07
C TYR A 49 -41.07 25.48 -1.63
N LEU A 50 -41.90 24.82 -0.82
CA LEU A 50 -43.26 24.43 -1.17
C LEU A 50 -44.16 25.65 -1.01
N SER A 51 -44.32 26.45 -2.08
CA SER A 51 -45.19 27.64 -2.08
C SER A 51 -46.60 27.30 -2.57
N GLU A 52 -47.54 28.21 -2.38
CA GLU A 52 -48.93 28.09 -2.89
C GLU A 52 -48.99 27.87 -4.43
N ALA A 53 -47.99 28.37 -5.17
CA ALA A 53 -47.88 28.11 -6.60
C ALA A 53 -47.60 26.62 -6.93
N PHE A 54 -46.99 25.87 -6.03
CA PHE A 54 -46.79 24.43 -6.13
C PHE A 54 -48.09 23.61 -6.03
N LYS A 55 -49.12 24.15 -5.35
CA LYS A 55 -50.41 23.48 -5.20
C LYS A 55 -51.19 23.29 -6.50
N LYS A 56 -50.85 24.09 -7.52
CA LYS A 56 -51.56 24.09 -8.82
C LYS A 56 -50.95 23.17 -9.86
N VAL A 57 -49.81 22.59 -9.61
CA VAL A 57 -49.05 21.75 -10.59
C VAL A 57 -48.93 20.32 -10.05
N ASN A 58 -49.64 19.38 -10.71
CA ASN A 58 -49.64 17.96 -10.31
C ASN A 58 -48.32 17.23 -10.41
N ILE A 59 -47.37 17.73 -11.19
CA ILE A 59 -46.03 17.13 -11.39
C ILE A 59 -45.01 18.26 -11.60
N GLN A 60 -44.00 18.30 -10.75
CA GLN A 60 -42.86 19.20 -10.95
C GLN A 60 -41.55 18.42 -11.16
N THR A 61 -40.78 18.81 -12.17
CA THR A 61 -39.48 18.21 -12.47
C THR A 61 -38.39 19.04 -11.81
N VAL A 62 -37.60 18.40 -10.96
CA VAL A 62 -36.40 19.00 -10.34
C VAL A 62 -35.17 18.55 -11.09
N TYR A 63 -34.43 19.49 -11.65
CA TYR A 63 -33.17 19.21 -12.30
C TYR A 63 -32.04 19.33 -11.26
N LEU A 64 -31.37 18.22 -10.96
CA LEU A 64 -30.17 18.23 -10.14
C LEU A 64 -28.97 18.47 -11.05
N TYR A 65 -28.14 19.44 -10.68
CA TYR A 65 -26.91 19.72 -11.40
C TYR A 65 -25.82 18.81 -10.90
N PRO A 66 -25.05 18.15 -11.80
CA PRO A 66 -23.91 17.33 -11.38
C PRO A 66 -22.97 18.17 -10.50
N GLU A 67 -22.72 17.71 -9.31
CA GLU A 67 -21.65 18.22 -8.48
C GLU A 67 -20.45 17.32 -8.73
N ILE A 68 -19.43 17.85 -9.42
CA ILE A 68 -18.12 17.18 -9.43
C ILE A 68 -17.56 17.37 -8.01
N LYS A 69 -18.03 16.57 -7.08
CA LYS A 69 -17.25 16.28 -5.90
C LYS A 69 -16.12 15.41 -6.43
N ILE A 70 -14.92 15.97 -6.55
CA ILE A 70 -13.71 15.19 -6.34
C ILE A 70 -14.02 14.45 -5.06
N LEU A 71 -14.16 13.12 -5.14
CA LEU A 71 -14.64 12.30 -4.03
C LEU A 71 -13.86 12.73 -2.79
N GLU A 72 -14.46 13.63 -2.00
CA GLU A 72 -14.03 13.78 -0.63
C GLU A 72 -14.08 12.37 -0.07
N GLU A 73 -12.94 11.93 0.35
CA GLU A 73 -12.63 10.68 0.99
C GLU A 73 -13.88 9.99 1.55
N VAL A 74 -14.37 8.95 0.89
CA VAL A 74 -15.39 8.09 1.47
C VAL A 74 -14.73 7.43 2.66
N ILE A 75 -14.88 8.05 3.82
CA ILE A 75 -14.44 7.48 5.08
C ILE A 75 -15.40 6.33 5.35
N ILE A 76 -14.96 5.11 5.05
CA ILE A 76 -15.65 3.92 5.51
C ILE A 76 -15.43 3.86 7.03
N THR A 77 -16.31 4.51 7.77
CA THR A 77 -16.29 4.54 9.24
C THR A 77 -16.78 3.21 9.77
N GLY A 78 -15.92 2.25 9.92
CA GLY A 78 -16.28 0.93 10.42
C GLY A 78 -15.37 0.35 11.49
N GLU A 79 -14.17 0.91 11.69
CA GLU A 79 -13.14 0.28 12.53
C GLU A 79 -12.35 1.29 13.37
N CYS A 80 -11.62 0.79 14.38
CA CYS A 80 -10.64 1.59 15.12
C CYS A 80 -9.52 2.15 14.24
N SER A 81 -9.34 1.63 13.05
CA SER A 81 -8.36 2.09 12.05
C SER A 81 -8.84 3.24 11.15
N GLY A 82 -9.97 3.87 11.43
CA GLY A 82 -10.49 4.96 10.61
C GLY A 82 -9.50 6.13 10.50
N VAL A 83 -8.96 6.36 9.28
CA VAL A 83 -8.08 7.51 9.00
C VAL A 83 -8.84 8.80 9.21
N THR A 84 -8.21 9.76 9.85
CA THR A 84 -8.80 11.05 10.15
C THR A 84 -8.54 12.06 9.04
N ARG A 85 -9.38 13.09 8.92
CA ARG A 85 -9.15 14.23 8.02
C ARG A 85 -7.97 15.11 8.47
N ASN A 86 -7.42 14.86 9.64
CA ASN A 86 -6.34 15.63 10.26
C ASN A 86 -4.94 15.14 9.88
N THR A 87 -4.86 14.11 9.04
CA THR A 87 -3.59 13.51 8.60
C THR A 87 -3.47 13.58 7.08
N VAL A 88 -2.26 13.86 6.59
CA VAL A 88 -1.97 13.93 5.16
C VAL A 88 -1.96 12.53 4.58
N SER A 89 -2.91 12.23 3.70
CA SER A 89 -3.08 10.91 3.07
C SER A 89 -3.53 11.01 1.62
N ASN A 90 -3.34 9.94 0.85
CA ASN A 90 -3.81 9.77 -0.52
C ASN A 90 -4.56 8.45 -0.66
N ASN A 91 -5.70 8.48 -1.35
CA ASN A 91 -6.46 7.29 -1.72
C ASN A 91 -6.22 6.93 -3.18
N LEU A 92 -6.04 5.64 -3.46
CA LEU A 92 -5.99 5.14 -4.81
C LEU A 92 -7.40 4.85 -5.31
N THR A 93 -7.70 5.34 -6.52
CA THR A 93 -9.01 5.11 -7.15
C THR A 93 -9.16 3.67 -7.63
N SER A 94 -10.39 3.18 -7.75
CA SER A 94 -10.67 1.85 -8.32
C SER A 94 -10.14 1.73 -9.75
N PHE A 95 -10.11 2.83 -10.53
CA PHE A 95 -9.51 2.83 -11.87
C PHE A 95 -8.00 2.59 -11.82
N ALA A 96 -7.29 3.24 -10.89
CA ALA A 96 -5.85 3.04 -10.69
C ALA A 96 -5.54 1.59 -10.28
N ILE A 97 -6.33 1.01 -9.36
CA ILE A 97 -6.19 -0.39 -8.91
C ILE A 97 -6.43 -1.36 -10.08
N ASN A 98 -7.49 -1.16 -10.88
CA ASN A 98 -7.77 -2.02 -12.03
C ASN A 98 -6.70 -1.92 -13.13
N ARG A 99 -6.15 -0.72 -13.38
CA ARG A 99 -5.06 -0.52 -14.35
C ARG A 99 -3.76 -1.19 -13.91
N ALA A 100 -3.53 -1.30 -12.62
CA ALA A 100 -2.35 -1.96 -12.05
C ALA A 100 -2.53 -3.48 -11.87
N LEU A 101 -3.65 -4.05 -12.31
CA LEU A 101 -3.87 -5.49 -12.24
C LEU A 101 -2.68 -6.23 -12.86
N GLY A 102 -2.19 -7.26 -12.17
CA GLY A 102 -1.01 -8.03 -12.56
C GLY A 102 0.34 -7.32 -12.34
N THR A 103 0.40 -6.12 -11.78
CA THR A 103 1.64 -5.52 -11.30
C THR A 103 1.81 -5.74 -9.79
N SER A 104 2.93 -5.32 -9.21
CA SER A 104 3.12 -5.39 -7.75
C SER A 104 2.35 -4.28 -7.03
N LEU A 105 2.09 -4.48 -5.72
CA LEU A 105 1.54 -3.42 -4.85
C LEU A 105 2.39 -2.15 -4.94
N THR A 106 3.70 -2.28 -4.94
CA THR A 106 4.63 -1.16 -5.00
C THR A 106 4.49 -0.35 -6.29
N SER A 107 4.36 -1.03 -7.45
CA SER A 107 4.11 -0.36 -8.74
C SER A 107 2.78 0.40 -8.77
N LEU A 108 1.76 -0.11 -8.11
CA LEU A 108 0.50 0.62 -7.94
C LEU A 108 0.68 1.88 -7.08
N LEU A 109 1.40 1.75 -5.96
CA LEU A 109 1.63 2.84 -5.01
C LEU A 109 2.47 3.99 -5.59
N GLU A 110 3.32 3.74 -6.60
CA GLU A 110 4.08 4.78 -7.30
C GLU A 110 3.20 5.81 -8.07
N GLN A 111 1.90 5.57 -8.17
CA GLN A 111 0.92 6.55 -8.67
C GLN A 111 0.54 7.61 -7.62
N VAL A 112 1.04 7.50 -6.40
CA VAL A 112 0.88 8.47 -5.32
C VAL A 112 2.11 9.36 -5.26
N SER A 113 1.93 10.67 -5.18
CA SER A 113 3.04 11.62 -5.00
C SER A 113 3.83 11.29 -3.72
N GLY A 114 5.17 11.41 -3.74
CA GLY A 114 6.03 11.06 -2.60
C GLY A 114 6.25 9.56 -2.39
N VAL A 115 5.69 8.71 -3.25
CA VAL A 115 5.90 7.26 -3.20
C VAL A 115 6.76 6.80 -4.36
N SER A 116 7.67 5.89 -4.06
CA SER A 116 8.56 5.21 -5.01
C SER A 116 8.81 3.79 -4.54
N SER A 117 9.77 3.11 -5.14
CA SER A 117 10.15 1.75 -4.78
C SER A 117 11.63 1.62 -4.46
N ILE A 118 11.98 0.66 -3.61
CA ILE A 118 13.27 0.02 -3.55
C ILE A 118 13.08 -1.42 -4.01
N SER A 119 13.84 -1.85 -5.00
CA SER A 119 13.67 -3.18 -5.60
C SER A 119 14.96 -4.00 -5.55
N THR A 120 14.78 -5.31 -5.57
CA THR A 120 15.84 -6.30 -5.75
C THR A 120 15.48 -7.12 -6.98
N GLY A 121 16.00 -6.68 -8.14
CA GLY A 121 15.60 -7.19 -9.44
C GLY A 121 14.18 -6.75 -9.85
N THR A 122 13.51 -7.58 -10.65
CA THR A 122 12.21 -7.26 -11.26
C THR A 122 11.01 -7.86 -10.52
N THR A 123 11.26 -8.74 -9.57
CA THR A 123 10.20 -9.53 -8.90
C THR A 123 9.97 -9.13 -7.45
N VAL A 124 10.94 -8.51 -6.81
CA VAL A 124 10.87 -8.06 -5.42
C VAL A 124 10.96 -6.55 -5.34
N ALA A 125 9.96 -5.90 -4.78
CA ALA A 125 9.96 -4.46 -4.54
C ALA A 125 9.24 -4.11 -3.25
N LYS A 126 9.81 -3.18 -2.47
CA LYS A 126 9.18 -2.60 -1.27
C LYS A 126 8.82 -1.14 -1.53
N PRO A 127 7.71 -0.66 -0.97
CA PRO A 127 7.34 0.75 -1.09
C PRO A 127 8.33 1.64 -0.33
N VAL A 128 8.57 2.82 -0.88
CA VAL A 128 9.33 3.91 -0.28
C VAL A 128 8.40 5.11 -0.18
N ILE A 129 8.13 5.60 1.01
CA ILE A 129 7.30 6.79 1.25
C ILE A 129 8.21 7.90 1.75
N GLN A 130 8.32 8.99 0.98
CA GLN A 130 9.14 10.15 1.34
C GLN A 130 10.58 9.77 1.78
N GLY A 131 11.19 8.81 1.04
CA GLY A 131 12.54 8.29 1.28
C GLY A 131 12.67 7.23 2.36
N MET A 132 11.60 6.94 3.10
CA MET A 132 11.57 5.87 4.10
C MET A 132 11.15 4.54 3.49
N TYR A 133 11.80 3.46 3.87
CA TYR A 133 11.53 2.10 3.41
C TYR A 133 11.72 1.05 4.51
N GLY A 134 11.37 -0.18 4.20
CA GLY A 134 11.54 -1.33 5.10
C GLY A 134 10.69 -1.22 6.36
N ASN A 135 11.30 -1.46 7.51
CA ASN A 135 10.64 -1.51 8.82
C ASN A 135 10.12 -0.15 9.34
N ARG A 136 10.13 0.89 8.49
CA ARG A 136 9.56 2.23 8.78
C ARG A 136 8.21 2.45 8.13
N ILE A 137 7.75 1.49 7.32
CA ILE A 137 6.44 1.55 6.68
C ILE A 137 5.59 0.41 7.19
N LEU A 138 4.45 0.75 7.79
CA LEU A 138 3.46 -0.24 8.17
C LEU A 138 2.54 -0.56 7.00
N ILE A 139 2.29 -1.84 6.77
CA ILE A 139 1.21 -2.29 5.90
C ILE A 139 0.13 -2.88 6.79
N ILE A 140 -1.04 -2.28 6.73
CA ILE A 140 -2.25 -2.71 7.43
C ILE A 140 -3.17 -3.35 6.40
N ASN A 141 -3.33 -4.66 6.50
CA ASN A 141 -4.19 -5.43 5.62
C ASN A 141 -5.45 -5.85 6.38
N ASN A 142 -6.60 -5.36 5.96
CA ASN A 142 -7.89 -5.63 6.61
C ASN A 142 -7.85 -5.38 8.13
N GLY A 143 -7.22 -4.27 8.55
CA GLY A 143 -7.08 -3.85 9.96
C GLY A 143 -5.94 -4.52 10.73
N SER A 144 -5.30 -5.57 10.21
CA SER A 144 -4.16 -6.24 10.84
C SER A 144 -2.84 -5.75 10.28
N ARG A 145 -1.85 -5.53 11.14
CA ARG A 145 -0.48 -5.27 10.72
C ARG A 145 0.09 -6.53 10.06
N GLN A 146 0.61 -6.38 8.85
CA GLN A 146 1.26 -7.45 8.11
C GLN A 146 2.63 -7.75 8.72
N THR A 147 2.87 -9.01 9.10
CA THR A 147 4.17 -9.52 9.58
C THR A 147 4.91 -10.26 8.47
N GLY A 148 6.17 -10.64 8.68
CA GLY A 148 6.97 -11.40 7.72
C GLY A 148 7.75 -10.55 6.70
N GLN A 149 7.64 -9.22 6.73
CA GLN A 149 8.32 -8.32 5.79
C GLN A 149 9.65 -7.78 6.31
N GLN A 150 9.99 -8.08 7.55
CA GLN A 150 11.08 -7.48 8.29
C GLN A 150 12.45 -8.12 8.00
N TRP A 151 12.47 -9.28 7.35
CA TRP A 151 13.66 -10.12 7.24
C TRP A 151 14.75 -9.63 6.30
N GLY A 152 14.48 -8.68 5.42
CA GLY A 152 15.49 -8.16 4.51
C GLY A 152 14.85 -7.32 3.40
N VAL A 153 15.68 -6.72 2.55
CA VAL A 153 15.23 -5.90 1.43
C VAL A 153 14.80 -6.72 0.22
N ASP A 154 15.17 -7.97 0.17
CA ASP A 154 14.83 -8.94 -0.88
C ASP A 154 13.51 -9.69 -0.63
N HIS A 155 12.65 -9.17 0.25
CA HIS A 155 11.34 -9.74 0.59
C HIS A 155 10.21 -8.76 0.26
N ALA A 156 9.38 -9.07 -0.74
CA ALA A 156 8.23 -8.26 -1.14
C ALA A 156 7.06 -8.36 -0.13
N PRO A 157 6.15 -7.37 -0.09
CA PRO A 157 4.90 -7.47 0.67
C PRO A 157 4.03 -8.66 0.22
N GLU A 158 3.61 -9.49 1.17
CA GLU A 158 2.86 -10.73 0.96
C GLU A 158 1.37 -10.48 1.09
N VAL A 159 0.84 -9.68 0.17
CA VAL A 159 -0.57 -9.29 0.16
C VAL A 159 -1.16 -9.39 -1.24
N ASP A 160 -2.39 -9.88 -1.34
CA ASP A 160 -3.15 -9.83 -2.59
C ASP A 160 -3.87 -8.48 -2.73
N MET A 161 -3.47 -7.69 -3.74
CA MET A 161 -4.11 -6.40 -4.03
C MET A 161 -5.54 -6.54 -4.56
N ASN A 162 -5.84 -7.66 -5.23
CA ASN A 162 -7.04 -7.79 -6.07
C ASN A 162 -8.32 -7.90 -5.26
N GLY A 163 -8.23 -8.27 -3.98
CA GLY A 163 -9.36 -8.36 -3.05
C GLY A 163 -9.73 -7.04 -2.37
N ASN A 164 -8.91 -5.98 -2.54
CA ASN A 164 -9.11 -4.74 -1.83
C ASN A 164 -9.94 -3.73 -2.63
N ALA A 165 -10.86 -3.06 -1.95
CA ALA A 165 -11.68 -1.99 -2.52
C ALA A 165 -11.03 -0.62 -2.36
N SER A 166 -10.17 -0.46 -1.37
CA SER A 166 -9.48 0.79 -1.04
C SER A 166 -8.04 0.51 -0.65
N ILE A 167 -7.13 1.29 -1.19
CA ILE A 167 -5.73 1.33 -0.79
C ILE A 167 -5.37 2.79 -0.52
N ARG A 168 -4.91 3.05 0.69
CA ARG A 168 -4.60 4.40 1.17
C ARG A 168 -3.17 4.48 1.65
N VAL A 169 -2.50 5.58 1.32
CA VAL A 169 -1.16 5.91 1.82
C VAL A 169 -1.26 7.08 2.77
N ILE A 170 -0.87 6.90 4.02
CA ILE A 170 -0.80 7.93 5.05
C ILE A 170 0.65 8.36 5.15
N LYS A 171 0.92 9.64 4.93
CA LYS A 171 2.26 10.24 4.95
C LYS A 171 2.56 10.96 6.27
N GLY A 172 1.53 11.31 7.02
CA GLY A 172 1.64 12.01 8.30
C GLY A 172 2.08 11.11 9.46
N SER A 173 2.35 11.73 10.61
CA SER A 173 2.68 11.01 11.83
C SER A 173 1.40 10.51 12.52
N ASP A 174 1.00 9.28 12.24
CA ASP A 174 -0.17 8.62 12.84
C ASP A 174 0.22 7.38 13.68
N ALA A 175 1.46 7.37 14.19
CA ALA A 175 2.00 6.28 15.01
C ALA A 175 1.19 6.04 16.28
N VAL A 176 0.50 7.05 16.80
CA VAL A 176 -0.35 6.91 17.99
C VAL A 176 -1.42 5.85 17.78
N ARG A 177 -2.09 5.84 16.64
CA ARG A 177 -3.17 4.90 16.35
C ARG A 177 -2.67 3.53 15.92
N TYR A 178 -1.62 3.48 15.08
CA TYR A 178 -1.16 2.26 14.43
C TYR A 178 0.00 1.57 15.13
N GLY A 179 0.68 2.27 16.05
CA GLY A 179 1.78 1.73 16.84
C GLY A 179 3.16 2.11 16.33
N SER A 180 4.17 1.50 16.94
CA SER A 180 5.57 1.64 16.57
C SER A 180 5.80 1.27 15.09
N GLU A 181 6.92 1.74 14.50
CA GLU A 181 7.33 1.51 13.11
C GLU A 181 6.61 2.36 12.05
N ALA A 182 5.62 3.18 12.40
CA ALA A 182 4.96 4.10 11.49
C ALA A 182 5.77 5.41 11.25
N LEU A 183 7.09 5.31 11.08
CA LEU A 183 7.97 6.47 10.95
C LEU A 183 7.90 7.11 9.56
N GLY A 184 7.88 6.29 8.52
CA GLY A 184 7.85 6.71 7.13
C GLY A 184 6.44 6.96 6.63
N GLY A 185 5.52 6.12 7.03
CA GLY A 185 4.12 6.17 6.62
C GLY A 185 3.42 4.84 6.81
N ILE A 186 2.14 4.82 6.42
CA ILE A 186 1.28 3.65 6.59
C ILE A 186 0.53 3.40 5.29
N ILE A 187 0.47 2.15 4.87
CA ILE A 187 -0.33 1.68 3.75
C ILE A 187 -1.50 0.90 4.33
N VAL A 188 -2.71 1.40 4.14
CA VAL A 188 -3.95 0.77 4.63
C VAL A 188 -4.68 0.16 3.45
N MET A 189 -4.91 -1.14 3.52
CA MET A 189 -5.62 -1.93 2.50
C MET A 189 -6.90 -2.48 3.13
N GLU A 190 -8.04 -2.12 2.56
CA GLU A 190 -9.34 -2.48 3.11
C GLU A 190 -10.22 -3.13 2.05
N GLN A 191 -10.96 -4.14 2.45
CA GLN A 191 -12.00 -4.74 1.63
C GLN A 191 -13.29 -3.90 1.66
N ALA A 192 -14.12 -4.03 0.62
CA ALA A 192 -15.44 -3.43 0.65
C ALA A 192 -16.28 -4.00 1.81
N PRO A 193 -17.18 -3.22 2.40
CA PRO A 193 -18.14 -3.74 3.38
C PRO A 193 -18.94 -4.92 2.81
N LEU A 194 -19.25 -5.90 3.65
CA LEU A 194 -20.12 -7.01 3.27
C LEU A 194 -21.55 -6.53 2.92
N PRO A 195 -22.23 -7.17 1.94
CA PRO A 195 -23.53 -6.74 1.45
C PRO A 195 -24.71 -7.16 2.36
N PHE A 196 -24.64 -6.88 3.66
CA PHE A 196 -25.69 -7.22 4.62
C PHE A 196 -27.08 -6.78 4.14
N ARG A 197 -28.09 -7.61 4.34
CA ARG A 197 -29.51 -7.36 4.02
C ARG A 197 -29.82 -7.12 2.54
N LYS A 198 -28.84 -7.29 1.64
CA LYS A 198 -29.03 -7.20 0.18
C LYS A 198 -29.31 -8.59 -0.40
N LYS A 199 -30.35 -8.74 -1.22
CA LYS A 199 -30.73 -10.04 -1.79
C LYS A 199 -29.86 -10.53 -2.94
N ALA A 200 -28.94 -9.73 -3.46
CA ALA A 200 -28.24 -10.03 -4.70
C ALA A 200 -26.93 -10.79 -4.43
N LEU A 201 -26.74 -11.88 -5.16
CA LEU A 201 -25.40 -12.44 -5.41
C LEU A 201 -24.68 -11.49 -6.36
N LYS A 202 -23.46 -11.11 -6.03
CA LYS A 202 -22.59 -10.28 -6.85
C LYS A 202 -21.27 -10.99 -7.09
N GLY A 203 -20.72 -10.78 -8.27
CA GLY A 203 -19.43 -11.35 -8.62
C GLY A 203 -18.62 -10.41 -9.48
N LYS A 204 -17.31 -10.62 -9.45
CA LYS A 204 -16.33 -9.97 -10.31
C LYS A 204 -15.30 -11.01 -10.74
N THR A 205 -15.01 -11.07 -12.03
CA THR A 205 -13.94 -11.90 -12.59
C THR A 205 -13.04 -11.03 -13.46
N SER A 206 -11.73 -11.23 -13.37
CA SER A 206 -10.77 -10.54 -14.21
C SER A 206 -9.78 -11.55 -14.79
N ILE A 207 -9.51 -11.43 -16.09
CA ILE A 207 -8.52 -12.21 -16.83
C ILE A 207 -7.52 -11.24 -17.41
N LEU A 208 -6.23 -11.47 -17.18
CA LEU A 208 -5.15 -10.66 -17.71
C LEU A 208 -4.13 -11.53 -18.45
N TYR A 209 -3.67 -11.01 -19.57
CA TYR A 209 -2.43 -11.42 -20.23
C TYR A 209 -1.45 -10.24 -20.28
N GLY A 210 -0.17 -10.46 -19.90
CA GLY A 210 0.92 -9.49 -20.00
C GLY A 210 2.05 -10.02 -20.86
N SER A 211 2.58 -9.19 -21.77
CA SER A 211 3.59 -9.60 -22.73
C SER A 211 4.95 -9.88 -22.09
N ASN A 212 5.39 -9.04 -21.13
CA ASN A 212 6.67 -9.22 -20.46
C ASN A 212 6.57 -10.37 -19.45
N GLY A 213 7.31 -11.44 -19.73
CA GLY A 213 7.23 -12.71 -19.01
C GLY A 213 6.03 -13.56 -19.40
N HIS A 214 5.28 -13.22 -20.46
CA HIS A 214 4.06 -13.92 -20.91
C HIS A 214 3.14 -14.27 -19.74
N ARG A 215 2.83 -13.27 -18.91
CA ARG A 215 2.12 -13.42 -17.64
C ARG A 215 0.64 -13.63 -17.84
N TYR A 216 0.06 -14.59 -17.10
CA TYR A 216 -1.38 -14.80 -16.97
C TYR A 216 -1.82 -14.52 -15.54
N VAL A 217 -2.91 -13.77 -15.37
CA VAL A 217 -3.55 -13.58 -14.07
C VAL A 217 -5.05 -13.82 -14.21
N LEU A 218 -5.59 -14.65 -13.32
CA LEU A 218 -7.02 -14.88 -13.17
C LEU A 218 -7.42 -14.48 -11.77
N THR A 219 -8.43 -13.62 -11.63
CA THR A 219 -9.03 -13.28 -10.33
C THR A 219 -10.52 -13.50 -10.37
N GLY A 220 -11.08 -13.96 -9.26
CA GLY A 220 -12.51 -14.13 -9.09
C GLY A 220 -12.95 -13.73 -7.68
N GLN A 221 -14.08 -13.04 -7.56
CA GLN A 221 -14.71 -12.68 -6.30
C GLN A 221 -16.21 -12.93 -6.39
N LEU A 222 -16.77 -13.53 -5.35
CA LEU A 222 -18.21 -13.70 -5.14
C LEU A 222 -18.59 -13.19 -3.76
N GLU A 223 -19.73 -12.54 -3.66
CA GLU A 223 -20.28 -12.05 -2.39
C GLU A 223 -21.80 -12.12 -2.37
N GLY A 224 -22.36 -12.29 -1.19
CA GLY A 224 -23.81 -12.35 -1.04
C GLY A 224 -24.26 -12.47 0.41
N THR A 225 -25.57 -12.65 0.58
CA THR A 225 -26.22 -12.96 1.86
C THR A 225 -26.95 -14.28 1.75
N PHE A 226 -27.16 -14.95 2.88
CA PHE A 226 -28.01 -16.15 2.91
C PHE A 226 -29.50 -15.74 2.81
N PRO A 227 -30.31 -16.39 1.94
CA PRO A 227 -31.71 -16.00 1.74
C PRO A 227 -32.55 -16.04 3.01
N PHE A 228 -32.26 -17.00 3.90
CA PHE A 228 -32.98 -17.23 5.17
C PHE A 228 -32.41 -16.45 6.36
N LEU A 229 -31.17 -15.88 6.24
CA LEU A 229 -30.48 -15.14 7.28
C LEU A 229 -29.75 -13.94 6.69
N ARG A 230 -30.49 -12.86 6.38
CA ARG A 230 -29.94 -11.68 5.67
C ARG A 230 -28.95 -10.84 6.50
N ASP A 231 -28.93 -11.03 7.80
CA ASP A 231 -27.94 -10.42 8.69
C ASP A 231 -26.58 -11.13 8.61
N LEU A 232 -26.51 -12.28 7.93
CA LEU A 232 -25.28 -13.02 7.63
C LEU A 232 -24.88 -12.81 6.16
N ALA A 233 -23.69 -12.29 5.95
CA ALA A 233 -23.15 -12.02 4.62
C ALA A 233 -21.75 -12.63 4.48
N TRP A 234 -21.38 -12.96 3.24
CA TRP A 234 -20.12 -13.63 2.94
C TRP A 234 -19.47 -13.07 1.67
N ARG A 235 -18.16 -13.25 1.57
CA ARG A 235 -17.37 -12.99 0.39
C ARG A 235 -16.27 -14.06 0.30
N VAL A 236 -16.03 -14.55 -0.92
CA VAL A 236 -14.88 -15.40 -1.25
C VAL A 236 -14.17 -14.80 -2.45
N GLN A 237 -12.85 -14.95 -2.48
CA GLN A 237 -12.02 -14.40 -3.55
C GLN A 237 -10.84 -15.34 -3.80
N GLY A 238 -10.41 -15.42 -5.07
CA GLY A 238 -9.22 -16.13 -5.47
C GLY A 238 -8.45 -15.40 -6.56
N THR A 239 -7.12 -15.54 -6.54
CA THR A 239 -6.19 -15.03 -7.54
C THR A 239 -5.20 -16.13 -7.91
N TYR A 240 -4.97 -16.33 -9.19
CA TYR A 240 -3.91 -17.16 -9.73
C TYR A 240 -3.06 -16.36 -10.71
N SER A 241 -1.73 -16.43 -10.59
CA SER A 241 -0.78 -15.75 -11.47
C SER A 241 0.36 -16.69 -11.85
N ASN A 242 0.78 -16.64 -13.10
CA ASN A 242 1.92 -17.38 -13.62
C ASN A 242 2.67 -16.54 -14.66
N SER A 243 3.97 -16.39 -14.48
CA SER A 243 4.85 -15.68 -15.42
C SER A 243 6.17 -16.43 -15.57
N GLY A 244 6.77 -16.34 -16.77
CA GLY A 244 8.14 -16.76 -17.04
C GLY A 244 9.15 -15.64 -16.88
N ASP A 245 10.31 -15.82 -17.50
CA ASP A 245 11.41 -14.86 -17.48
C ASP A 245 11.00 -13.47 -17.95
N ARG A 246 11.41 -12.45 -17.21
CA ARG A 246 11.21 -11.04 -17.58
C ARG A 246 12.26 -10.61 -18.58
N SER A 247 11.97 -9.56 -19.33
CA SER A 247 12.91 -8.94 -20.26
C SER A 247 13.16 -7.49 -19.92
N THR A 248 14.40 -7.07 -20.14
CA THR A 248 14.77 -5.66 -20.31
C THR A 248 14.40 -5.21 -21.73
N ALA A 249 14.85 -4.04 -22.15
CA ALA A 249 14.69 -3.60 -23.53
C ALA A 249 15.45 -4.49 -24.53
N ASN A 250 16.58 -5.07 -24.13
CA ASN A 250 17.55 -5.69 -25.05
C ASN A 250 17.89 -7.16 -24.74
N TYR A 251 17.53 -7.67 -23.54
CA TYR A 251 17.86 -9.04 -23.14
C TYR A 251 16.91 -9.61 -22.09
N LEU A 252 16.91 -10.93 -21.95
CA LEU A 252 16.14 -11.64 -20.94
C LEU A 252 16.84 -11.58 -19.57
N LEU A 253 16.04 -11.50 -18.53
CA LEU A 253 16.46 -11.67 -17.14
C LEU A 253 16.09 -13.08 -16.72
N ASN A 254 17.01 -14.00 -16.92
CA ASN A 254 16.76 -15.42 -16.68
C ASN A 254 16.51 -15.73 -15.20
N ASN A 255 15.63 -16.70 -14.98
CA ASN A 255 15.15 -17.14 -13.68
C ASN A 255 14.42 -16.05 -12.89
N THR A 256 13.58 -15.25 -13.57
CA THR A 256 12.72 -14.23 -12.97
C THR A 256 11.23 -14.58 -13.08
N GLY A 257 10.92 -15.83 -13.35
CA GLY A 257 9.54 -16.34 -13.35
C GLY A 257 8.92 -16.32 -11.95
N ALA A 258 7.58 -16.21 -11.88
CA ALA A 258 6.83 -16.26 -10.63
C ALA A 258 5.54 -17.07 -10.78
N ARG A 259 5.16 -17.78 -9.71
CA ARG A 259 3.88 -18.49 -9.58
C ARG A 259 3.23 -18.10 -8.27
N GLU A 260 2.00 -17.64 -8.36
CA GLU A 260 1.26 -17.12 -7.21
C GLU A 260 -0.16 -17.69 -7.19
N HIS A 261 -0.65 -18.02 -6.03
CA HIS A 261 -2.07 -18.30 -5.81
C HIS A 261 -2.48 -17.79 -4.43
N HIS A 262 -3.58 -17.06 -4.41
CA HIS A 262 -4.11 -16.44 -3.22
C HIS A 262 -5.59 -16.78 -3.12
N THR A 263 -6.06 -17.02 -1.91
CA THR A 263 -7.47 -17.20 -1.61
C THR A 263 -7.84 -16.46 -0.35
N SER A 264 -9.04 -15.92 -0.29
CA SER A 264 -9.57 -15.34 0.93
C SER A 264 -11.06 -15.58 1.09
N ALA A 265 -11.50 -15.62 2.34
CA ALA A 265 -12.90 -15.72 2.73
C ALA A 265 -13.21 -14.73 3.83
N LEU A 266 -14.35 -14.07 3.74
CA LEU A 266 -14.88 -13.17 4.74
C LEU A 266 -16.32 -13.55 5.04
N LEU A 267 -16.64 -13.78 6.30
CA LEU A 267 -17.99 -14.04 6.81
C LEU A 267 -18.32 -12.98 7.86
N GLY A 268 -19.50 -12.41 7.82
CA GLY A 268 -19.91 -11.38 8.77
C GLY A 268 -21.35 -11.52 9.19
N TYR A 269 -21.62 -11.18 10.44
CA TYR A 269 -22.95 -11.07 11.03
C TYR A 269 -23.15 -9.65 11.55
N ASP A 270 -24.25 -9.01 11.17
CA ASP A 270 -24.57 -7.62 11.56
C ASP A 270 -26.02 -7.53 11.98
N ARG A 271 -26.29 -7.47 13.28
CA ARG A 271 -27.63 -7.31 13.82
C ARG A 271 -27.67 -6.38 15.03
N GLY A 272 -28.41 -5.29 14.88
CA GLY A 272 -28.65 -4.34 15.95
C GLY A 272 -27.38 -3.67 16.45
N ARG A 273 -26.92 -4.05 17.65
CA ARG A 273 -25.73 -3.47 18.28
C ARG A 273 -24.45 -4.25 18.05
N LEU A 274 -24.55 -5.45 17.51
CA LEU A 274 -23.43 -6.38 17.36
C LEU A 274 -23.12 -6.60 15.90
N ARG A 275 -21.85 -6.39 15.52
CA ARG A 275 -21.28 -6.81 14.27
C ARG A 275 -20.05 -7.64 14.55
N ILE A 276 -19.99 -8.83 13.95
CA ILE A 276 -18.85 -9.75 14.02
C ILE A 276 -18.43 -10.08 12.60
N GLU A 277 -17.15 -10.12 12.34
CA GLU A 277 -16.58 -10.52 11.06
C GLU A 277 -15.39 -11.47 11.29
N GLY A 278 -15.31 -12.52 10.50
CA GLY A 278 -14.20 -13.45 10.43
C GLY A 278 -13.60 -13.44 9.03
N PHE A 279 -12.31 -13.17 8.92
CA PHE A 279 -11.55 -13.15 7.68
C PHE A 279 -10.46 -14.21 7.74
N TYR A 280 -10.27 -14.92 6.64
CA TYR A 280 -9.13 -15.82 6.43
C TYR A 280 -8.53 -15.56 5.05
N SER A 281 -7.19 -15.59 4.96
CA SER A 281 -6.48 -15.56 3.68
C SER A 281 -5.30 -16.52 3.68
N HIS A 282 -5.05 -17.08 2.50
CA HIS A 282 -3.89 -17.88 2.18
C HIS A 282 -3.19 -17.28 0.96
N PHE A 283 -1.94 -16.88 1.15
CA PHE A 283 -1.06 -16.32 0.14
C PHE A 283 0.06 -17.32 -0.14
N TYR A 284 0.30 -17.62 -1.40
CA TYR A 284 1.43 -18.42 -1.85
C TYR A 284 2.16 -17.73 -3.00
N ASN A 285 3.49 -17.68 -2.90
CA ASN A 285 4.35 -17.21 -3.98
C ASN A 285 5.59 -18.08 -4.08
N ARG A 286 5.97 -18.46 -5.31
CA ARG A 286 7.28 -19.01 -5.66
C ARG A 286 7.88 -18.15 -6.75
N THR A 287 9.05 -17.57 -6.49
CA THR A 287 9.71 -16.60 -7.36
C THR A 287 11.16 -17.03 -7.58
N GLY A 288 11.59 -17.07 -8.85
CA GLY A 288 12.99 -17.28 -9.19
C GLY A 288 13.86 -16.08 -8.79
N VAL A 289 15.09 -16.34 -8.43
CA VAL A 289 16.11 -15.32 -8.19
C VAL A 289 17.01 -15.22 -9.42
N MET A 290 17.16 -14.00 -9.93
CA MET A 290 17.87 -13.72 -11.16
C MET A 290 19.30 -14.27 -11.15
N PHE A 291 19.68 -15.00 -12.19
CA PHE A 291 21.02 -15.63 -12.26
C PHE A 291 22.15 -14.62 -12.21
N SER A 292 22.00 -13.43 -12.79
CA SER A 292 23.02 -12.39 -12.76
C SER A 292 23.32 -11.83 -11.37
N ALA A 293 22.45 -12.04 -10.39
CA ALA A 293 22.68 -11.70 -8.99
C ALA A 293 23.48 -12.77 -8.24
N GLN A 294 23.71 -13.94 -8.84
CA GLN A 294 24.49 -15.01 -8.21
C GLN A 294 25.99 -14.82 -8.47
N MET A 295 26.78 -14.89 -7.41
CA MET A 295 28.20 -14.59 -7.44
C MET A 295 29.04 -15.86 -7.56
N GLY A 296 30.12 -15.77 -8.27
CA GLY A 296 31.14 -16.81 -8.39
C GLY A 296 32.47 -16.37 -7.75
N SER A 297 33.50 -16.11 -8.61
CA SER A 297 34.77 -15.55 -8.17
C SER A 297 34.72 -14.03 -8.06
N GLU A 298 35.77 -13.43 -7.47
CA GLU A 298 35.94 -11.98 -7.37
C GLU A 298 36.04 -11.33 -8.75
N ASP A 299 36.81 -11.95 -9.69
CA ASP A 299 36.91 -11.47 -11.07
C ASP A 299 35.55 -11.45 -11.78
N LEU A 300 34.74 -12.48 -11.56
CA LEU A 300 33.38 -12.55 -12.13
C LEU A 300 32.47 -11.46 -11.57
N LEU A 301 32.55 -11.16 -10.27
CA LEU A 301 31.85 -10.07 -9.64
C LEU A 301 32.24 -8.72 -10.23
N ALA A 302 33.58 -8.47 -10.34
CA ALA A 302 34.12 -7.25 -10.92
C ALA A 302 33.66 -7.05 -12.36
N GLU A 303 33.72 -8.12 -13.18
CA GLU A 303 33.30 -8.08 -14.58
C GLU A 303 31.81 -7.81 -14.74
N ARG A 304 30.94 -8.42 -13.91
CA ARG A 304 29.49 -8.15 -13.92
C ARG A 304 29.18 -6.71 -13.56
N ILE A 305 29.82 -6.16 -12.52
CA ILE A 305 29.67 -4.76 -12.13
C ILE A 305 30.17 -3.84 -13.26
N ARG A 306 31.30 -4.15 -13.89
CA ARG A 306 31.85 -3.39 -15.02
C ARG A 306 30.89 -3.35 -16.21
N LEU A 307 30.29 -4.49 -16.58
CA LEU A 307 29.34 -4.60 -17.68
C LEU A 307 27.98 -4.03 -17.32
N GLY A 308 27.57 -4.11 -16.06
CA GLY A 308 26.26 -3.66 -15.58
C GLY A 308 25.08 -4.40 -16.20
N ARG A 309 25.33 -5.61 -16.74
CA ARG A 309 24.35 -6.51 -17.36
C ARG A 309 24.79 -7.97 -17.22
N PRO A 310 23.89 -8.97 -17.44
CA PRO A 310 24.27 -10.38 -17.49
C PRO A 310 25.36 -10.63 -18.54
N LEU A 311 26.26 -11.56 -18.23
CA LEU A 311 27.35 -11.97 -19.16
C LEU A 311 26.78 -12.77 -20.35
N TYR A 312 25.75 -13.55 -20.09
CA TYR A 312 25.01 -14.34 -21.09
C TYR A 312 23.56 -14.42 -20.68
N THR A 313 22.70 -14.74 -21.64
CA THR A 313 21.26 -14.95 -21.42
C THR A 313 20.84 -16.23 -22.13
N ASP A 314 20.02 -17.02 -21.45
CA ASP A 314 19.38 -18.23 -21.97
C ASP A 314 18.05 -17.90 -22.66
N PRO A 315 17.53 -18.81 -23.51
CA PRO A 315 16.20 -18.68 -24.09
C PRO A 315 15.11 -18.54 -23.01
N PHE A 316 13.99 -17.93 -23.38
CA PHE A 316 12.84 -17.75 -22.50
C PHE A 316 12.33 -19.07 -21.95
N THR A 317 12.05 -19.09 -20.63
CA THR A 317 11.41 -20.22 -19.98
C THR A 317 10.39 -19.78 -18.93
N ARG A 318 9.42 -20.65 -18.65
CA ARG A 318 8.50 -20.55 -17.52
C ARG A 318 8.95 -21.37 -16.31
N SER A 319 10.00 -22.15 -16.48
CA SER A 319 10.58 -22.94 -15.40
C SER A 319 11.25 -22.03 -14.38
N ILE A 320 10.97 -22.28 -13.12
CA ILE A 320 11.67 -21.61 -12.01
C ILE A 320 12.72 -22.57 -11.51
N ALA A 321 13.97 -22.29 -11.88
CA ALA A 321 15.15 -23.04 -11.47
C ALA A 321 15.71 -22.54 -10.13
N TYR A 322 16.74 -23.19 -9.63
CA TYR A 322 17.53 -22.68 -8.54
C TYR A 322 18.40 -21.50 -8.99
N PRO A 323 18.54 -20.44 -8.19
CA PRO A 323 17.93 -20.23 -6.88
C PRO A 323 16.47 -19.70 -6.99
N TYR A 324 15.67 -19.99 -5.99
CA TYR A 324 14.30 -19.44 -5.87
C TYR A 324 13.90 -19.24 -4.41
N GLN A 325 12.94 -18.34 -4.20
CA GLN A 325 12.24 -18.13 -2.93
C GLN A 325 10.83 -18.70 -3.03
N LYS A 326 10.34 -19.26 -1.92
CA LYS A 326 8.97 -19.76 -1.77
C LYS A 326 8.40 -19.28 -0.45
N VAL A 327 7.20 -18.73 -0.50
CA VAL A 327 6.50 -18.18 0.67
C VAL A 327 5.08 -18.72 0.75
N THR A 328 4.65 -19.05 1.95
CA THR A 328 3.26 -19.36 2.28
C THR A 328 2.86 -18.53 3.49
N HIS A 329 1.97 -17.56 3.30
CA HIS A 329 1.49 -16.69 4.37
C HIS A 329 -0.01 -16.91 4.60
N GLN A 330 -0.38 -17.25 5.83
CA GLN A 330 -1.77 -17.45 6.25
C GLN A 330 -2.14 -16.36 7.27
N THR A 331 -3.33 -15.80 7.12
CA THR A 331 -3.84 -14.78 8.04
C THR A 331 -5.28 -15.12 8.43
N ALA A 332 -5.57 -15.16 9.73
CA ALA A 332 -6.93 -15.25 10.26
C ALA A 332 -7.21 -14.03 11.15
N ILE A 333 -8.34 -13.34 10.91
CA ILE A 333 -8.73 -12.14 11.64
C ILE A 333 -10.17 -12.29 12.13
N GLY A 334 -10.39 -12.10 13.42
CA GLY A 334 -11.70 -11.93 14.03
C GLY A 334 -11.90 -10.46 14.44
N LYS A 335 -13.04 -9.89 14.10
CA LYS A 335 -13.40 -8.52 14.45
C LYS A 335 -14.77 -8.49 15.13
N MET A 336 -14.92 -7.66 16.14
CA MET A 336 -16.21 -7.40 16.79
C MET A 336 -16.39 -5.89 17.00
N LYS A 337 -17.56 -5.39 16.65
CA LYS A 337 -18.05 -4.07 17.01
C LYS A 337 -19.28 -4.23 17.87
N PHE A 338 -19.27 -3.62 19.05
CA PHE A 338 -20.41 -3.57 19.94
C PHE A 338 -20.81 -2.13 20.23
N SER A 339 -22.04 -1.77 19.89
CA SER A 339 -22.57 -0.41 20.10
C SER A 339 -23.23 -0.31 21.46
N MET A 340 -22.70 0.55 22.34
CA MET A 340 -23.16 0.79 23.70
C MET A 340 -24.11 1.99 23.79
N ARG A 341 -24.83 2.30 22.71
CA ARG A 341 -25.72 3.48 22.59
C ARG A 341 -24.93 4.77 22.88
N ASN A 342 -25.35 5.53 23.90
CA ASN A 342 -24.76 6.82 24.26
C ASN A 342 -23.34 6.69 24.84
N ALA A 343 -22.92 5.50 25.26
CA ALA A 343 -21.58 5.23 25.78
C ALA A 343 -20.55 4.91 24.67
N GLY A 344 -20.92 5.05 23.40
CA GLY A 344 -20.00 4.88 22.27
C GLY A 344 -19.98 3.47 21.73
N ASN A 345 -18.85 3.11 21.09
CA ASN A 345 -18.65 1.80 20.46
C ASN A 345 -17.38 1.15 20.97
N LEU A 346 -17.46 -0.13 21.25
CA LEU A 346 -16.32 -0.98 21.57
C LEU A 346 -15.95 -1.77 20.32
N TYR A 347 -14.65 -1.80 20.00
CA TYR A 347 -14.08 -2.57 18.90
C TYR A 347 -13.04 -3.52 19.45
N TRP A 348 -13.14 -4.77 19.10
CA TRP A 348 -12.13 -5.78 19.37
C TRP A 348 -11.69 -6.41 18.06
N GLN A 349 -10.38 -6.67 17.96
CA GLN A 349 -9.80 -7.42 16.85
C GLN A 349 -8.71 -8.35 17.38
N SER A 350 -8.75 -9.59 16.89
CA SER A 350 -7.67 -10.55 17.04
C SER A 350 -7.21 -11.00 15.66
N SER A 351 -5.92 -11.06 15.43
CA SER A 351 -5.35 -11.58 14.20
C SER A 351 -4.21 -12.56 14.50
N TRP A 352 -4.25 -13.68 13.82
CA TRP A 352 -3.18 -14.66 13.79
C TRP A 352 -2.59 -14.71 12.39
N GLN A 353 -1.24 -14.75 12.31
CA GLN A 353 -0.53 -14.91 11.05
C GLN A 353 0.54 -15.98 11.20
N LYS A 354 0.67 -16.80 10.15
CA LYS A 354 1.74 -17.77 9.99
C LYS A 354 2.40 -17.54 8.65
N ASP A 355 3.72 -17.36 8.67
CA ASP A 355 4.53 -17.16 7.47
C ASP A 355 5.63 -18.22 7.43
N ASP A 356 5.59 -19.07 6.41
CA ASP A 356 6.58 -20.10 6.09
C ASP A 356 7.37 -19.67 4.85
N ARG A 357 8.64 -19.34 5.02
CA ARG A 357 9.53 -18.90 3.97
C ARG A 357 10.67 -19.87 3.75
N GLN A 358 10.92 -20.21 2.49
CA GLN A 358 12.03 -21.06 2.06
C GLN A 358 12.84 -20.37 0.98
N GLU A 359 14.16 -20.42 1.11
CA GLU A 359 15.12 -19.99 0.10
C GLU A 359 15.93 -21.19 -0.35
N ASN A 360 15.94 -21.43 -1.66
CA ASN A 360 16.54 -22.61 -2.24
C ASN A 360 17.65 -22.19 -3.19
N ARG A 361 18.78 -22.89 -3.12
CA ARG A 361 19.94 -22.65 -3.99
C ARG A 361 20.49 -23.96 -4.54
N ILE A 362 21.30 -23.89 -5.58
CA ILE A 362 22.04 -25.03 -6.11
C ILE A 362 22.98 -25.56 -5.02
N ARG A 363 22.95 -26.87 -4.80
CA ARG A 363 23.84 -27.58 -3.88
C ARG A 363 24.64 -28.64 -4.67
N ARG A 364 25.92 -28.79 -4.34
CA ARG A 364 26.81 -29.76 -5.02
C ARG A 364 26.32 -31.22 -4.95
N LEU A 365 25.55 -31.59 -3.93
CA LEU A 365 25.04 -32.94 -3.70
C LEU A 365 23.55 -33.11 -4.05
N GLY A 366 22.96 -32.18 -4.83
CA GLY A 366 21.60 -32.33 -5.35
C GLY A 366 20.50 -32.47 -4.29
N SER A 367 20.58 -31.72 -3.20
CA SER A 367 19.60 -31.76 -2.12
C SER A 367 18.44 -30.79 -2.33
N ASP A 368 17.20 -31.26 -2.19
CA ASP A 368 15.99 -30.42 -2.16
C ASP A 368 15.76 -29.70 -0.83
N ILE A 369 16.66 -29.88 0.16
CA ILE A 369 16.60 -29.18 1.44
C ILE A 369 16.84 -27.69 1.18
N PRO A 370 15.95 -26.78 1.65
CA PRO A 370 16.15 -25.34 1.47
C PRO A 370 17.43 -24.85 2.14
N ALA A 371 18.02 -23.80 1.58
CA ALA A 371 19.19 -23.14 2.20
C ALA A 371 18.78 -22.39 3.44
N VAL A 372 17.62 -21.74 3.40
CA VAL A 372 16.99 -21.05 4.53
C VAL A 372 15.54 -21.52 4.60
N SER A 373 15.06 -21.80 5.81
CA SER A 373 13.64 -22.07 6.09
C SER A 373 13.27 -21.38 7.39
N LEU A 374 12.45 -20.34 7.28
CA LEU A 374 11.99 -19.51 8.39
C LEU A 374 10.50 -19.75 8.62
N HIS A 375 10.14 -19.89 9.87
CA HIS A 375 8.76 -20.05 10.34
C HIS A 375 8.45 -18.93 11.32
N LEU A 376 7.55 -18.04 10.94
CA LEU A 376 7.08 -16.96 11.79
C LEU A 376 5.63 -17.18 12.16
N ASN A 377 5.32 -17.13 13.46
CA ASN A 377 3.96 -17.04 13.97
C ASN A 377 3.77 -15.73 14.69
N SER A 378 2.64 -15.07 14.48
CA SER A 378 2.28 -13.87 15.22
C SER A 378 0.83 -13.89 15.64
N LEU A 379 0.58 -13.36 16.83
CA LEU A 379 -0.76 -13.15 17.39
C LEU A 379 -0.86 -11.70 17.86
N GLN A 380 -1.77 -10.94 17.26
CA GLN A 380 -2.05 -9.56 17.62
C GLN A 380 -3.47 -9.44 18.13
N ASN A 381 -3.66 -8.76 19.27
CA ASN A 381 -4.95 -8.39 19.81
C ASN A 381 -5.02 -6.89 20.02
N SER A 382 -6.16 -6.30 19.72
CA SER A 382 -6.43 -4.89 19.96
C SER A 382 -7.85 -4.69 20.51
N LEU A 383 -7.97 -3.77 21.43
CA LEU A 383 -9.24 -3.34 22.00
C LEU A 383 -9.28 -1.81 21.97
N CYS A 384 -10.38 -1.25 21.48
CA CYS A 384 -10.53 0.17 21.34
C CYS A 384 -11.96 0.61 21.65
N TRP A 385 -12.07 1.65 22.44
CA TRP A 385 -13.33 2.33 22.73
C TRP A 385 -13.38 3.67 22.04
N LYS A 386 -14.49 3.96 21.33
CA LYS A 386 -14.74 5.24 20.65
C LYS A 386 -16.02 5.87 21.14
N LEU A 387 -15.93 7.11 21.53
CA LEU A 387 -17.08 7.94 21.91
C LEU A 387 -17.14 9.17 21.01
N ASN A 388 -18.31 9.42 20.44
CA ASN A 388 -18.64 10.66 19.74
C ASN A 388 -19.67 11.43 20.58
N TYR A 389 -19.30 12.61 21.05
CA TYR A 389 -20.16 13.47 21.84
C TYR A 389 -20.09 14.91 21.32
N ASN A 390 -21.16 15.37 20.70
CA ASN A 390 -21.21 16.68 20.01
C ASN A 390 -20.03 16.84 19.01
N SER A 391 -19.24 17.89 19.21
CA SER A 391 -18.05 18.18 18.40
C SER A 391 -16.81 17.37 18.78
N TRP A 392 -16.86 16.60 19.88
CA TRP A 392 -15.75 15.82 20.39
C TRP A 392 -15.84 14.36 19.95
N GLN A 393 -14.70 13.80 19.62
CA GLN A 393 -14.51 12.37 19.42
C GLN A 393 -13.33 11.91 20.27
N THR A 394 -13.53 10.89 21.07
CA THR A 394 -12.49 10.32 21.94
C THR A 394 -12.28 8.88 21.55
N GLU A 395 -11.04 8.47 21.49
CA GLU A 395 -10.63 7.10 21.23
C GLU A 395 -9.57 6.69 22.26
N VAL A 396 -9.80 5.58 22.95
CA VAL A 396 -8.83 4.98 23.88
C VAL A 396 -8.67 3.51 23.52
N GLY A 397 -7.45 3.06 23.42
CA GLY A 397 -7.22 1.68 23.01
C GLY A 397 -5.91 1.09 23.52
N GLY A 398 -5.82 -0.23 23.40
CA GLY A 398 -4.64 -1.01 23.70
C GLY A 398 -4.39 -2.07 22.65
N GLN A 399 -3.13 -2.46 22.50
CA GLN A 399 -2.67 -3.50 21.60
C GLN A 399 -1.64 -4.36 22.30
N ILE A 400 -1.66 -5.66 21.99
CA ILE A 400 -0.60 -6.60 22.35
C ILE A 400 -0.29 -7.46 21.14
N MET A 401 0.99 -7.71 20.89
CA MET A 401 1.46 -8.56 19.81
C MET A 401 2.56 -9.49 20.31
N PHE A 402 2.46 -10.76 19.93
CA PHE A 402 3.45 -11.80 20.16
C PHE A 402 3.96 -12.29 18.81
N ILE A 403 5.27 -12.38 18.66
CA ILE A 403 5.93 -12.96 17.49
C ILE A 403 6.86 -14.05 17.97
N ASP A 404 6.85 -15.19 17.27
CA ASP A 404 7.82 -16.27 17.39
C ASP A 404 8.36 -16.57 16.00
N ASN A 405 9.68 -16.47 15.84
CA ASN A 405 10.37 -16.77 14.59
C ASN A 405 11.50 -17.75 14.84
N HIS A 406 11.46 -18.86 14.14
CA HIS A 406 12.50 -19.86 14.22
C HIS A 406 12.90 -20.40 12.84
N SER A 407 14.16 -20.75 12.72
CA SER A 407 14.74 -21.38 11.55
C SER A 407 14.66 -22.89 11.68
N GLN A 408 14.33 -23.57 10.58
CA GLN A 408 14.34 -25.02 10.51
C GLN A 408 15.77 -25.55 10.68
N ALA A 409 15.94 -26.52 11.58
CA ALA A 409 17.21 -27.23 11.72
C ALA A 409 17.50 -28.14 10.53
N GLY A 410 18.76 -28.50 10.32
CA GLY A 410 19.17 -29.48 9.29
C GLY A 410 19.32 -28.91 7.87
N THR A 411 19.19 -27.60 7.67
CA THR A 411 19.43 -26.97 6.37
C THR A 411 20.92 -27.05 5.94
N GLY A 412 21.84 -27.30 6.89
CA GLY A 412 23.29 -27.33 6.66
C GLY A 412 23.89 -25.95 6.35
N ILE A 413 23.13 -24.87 6.61
CA ILE A 413 23.56 -23.48 6.44
C ILE A 413 23.13 -22.73 7.69
N VAL A 414 24.02 -21.89 8.21
CA VAL A 414 23.70 -21.01 9.33
C VAL A 414 22.72 -19.95 8.84
N PRO A 415 21.58 -19.77 9.50
CA PRO A 415 20.63 -18.72 9.16
C PRO A 415 21.24 -17.33 9.26
N VAL A 416 20.80 -16.41 8.39
CA VAL A 416 21.28 -15.02 8.41
C VAL A 416 20.95 -14.32 9.73
N ILE A 417 19.87 -14.74 10.40
CA ILE A 417 19.41 -14.21 11.68
C ILE A 417 19.23 -15.33 12.71
N PRO A 418 19.40 -15.05 14.02
CA PRO A 418 19.07 -16.00 15.07
C PRO A 418 17.55 -16.21 15.20
N ASN A 419 17.13 -17.27 15.85
CA ASN A 419 15.75 -17.44 16.30
C ASN A 419 15.40 -16.33 17.29
N TYR A 420 14.13 -15.88 17.30
CA TYR A 420 13.72 -14.85 18.23
C TYR A 420 12.26 -14.94 18.60
N THR A 421 11.95 -14.44 19.80
CA THR A 421 10.60 -14.12 20.23
C THR A 421 10.50 -12.64 20.51
N GLU A 422 9.32 -12.07 20.24
CA GLU A 422 9.07 -10.65 20.48
C GLU A 422 7.70 -10.45 21.09
N THR A 423 7.64 -9.59 22.11
CA THR A 423 6.39 -9.12 22.71
C THR A 423 6.33 -7.61 22.62
N GLN A 424 5.25 -7.11 22.01
CA GLN A 424 4.96 -5.68 21.94
C GLN A 424 3.66 -5.38 22.68
N MET A 425 3.63 -4.29 23.45
CA MET A 425 2.43 -3.79 24.15
C MET A 425 2.34 -2.29 23.93
N GLY A 426 1.12 -1.78 23.71
CA GLY A 426 0.91 -0.35 23.57
C GLY A 426 -0.46 0.05 24.07
N ILE A 427 -0.53 1.21 24.73
CA ILE A 427 -1.77 1.88 25.13
C ILE A 427 -1.78 3.29 24.59
N TYR A 428 -2.96 3.77 24.16
CA TYR A 428 -3.07 5.07 23.54
C TYR A 428 -4.39 5.76 23.85
N GLY A 429 -4.35 7.10 23.77
CA GLY A 429 -5.54 7.96 23.81
C GLY A 429 -5.47 9.02 22.73
N ILE A 430 -6.59 9.28 22.06
CA ILE A 430 -6.73 10.29 21.01
C ILE A 430 -7.98 11.11 21.30
N GLY A 431 -7.83 12.42 21.31
CA GLY A 431 -8.92 13.39 21.38
C GLY A 431 -9.01 14.18 20.08
N LYS A 432 -10.23 14.35 19.57
CA LYS A 432 -10.50 15.12 18.37
C LYS A 432 -11.64 16.09 18.60
N TYR A 433 -11.45 17.33 18.20
CA TYR A 433 -12.45 18.39 18.22
C TYR A 433 -12.76 18.87 16.81
N ASN A 434 -14.02 18.80 16.40
CA ASN A 434 -14.47 19.28 15.10
C ASN A 434 -15.25 20.59 15.28
N TYR A 435 -14.92 21.58 14.47
CA TYR A 435 -15.65 22.84 14.37
C TYR A 435 -16.11 23.08 12.93
N SER A 436 -16.93 24.11 12.69
CA SER A 436 -17.62 24.32 11.40
C SER A 436 -16.69 24.30 10.17
N LYS A 437 -15.49 24.82 10.29
CA LYS A 437 -14.51 24.94 9.18
C LYS A 437 -13.32 23.98 9.28
N GLY A 438 -13.32 23.05 10.27
CA GLY A 438 -12.18 22.16 10.40
C GLY A 438 -12.19 21.31 11.64
N GLY A 439 -11.01 20.84 12.03
CA GLY A 439 -10.85 20.02 13.22
C GLY A 439 -9.39 19.94 13.66
N ILE A 440 -9.20 19.67 14.93
CA ILE A 440 -7.91 19.40 15.57
C ILE A 440 -7.95 18.03 16.21
N GLU A 441 -6.82 17.34 16.24
CA GLU A 441 -6.63 16.03 16.84
C GLU A 441 -5.31 15.99 17.57
N ALA A 442 -5.33 15.48 18.80
CA ALA A 442 -4.12 15.23 19.58
C ALA A 442 -4.17 13.81 20.12
N GLY A 443 -3.04 13.15 20.13
CA GLY A 443 -2.93 11.78 20.62
C GLY A 443 -1.58 11.52 21.29
N ILE A 444 -1.61 10.60 22.24
CA ILE A 444 -0.43 10.08 22.94
C ILE A 444 -0.51 8.56 23.03
N ARG A 445 0.64 7.92 22.95
CA ARG A 445 0.78 6.46 23.05
C ARG A 445 2.05 6.12 23.81
N PHE A 446 1.97 5.11 24.66
CA PHE A 446 3.11 4.46 25.29
C PHE A 446 3.23 3.05 24.74
N ASP A 447 4.45 2.65 24.35
CA ASP A 447 4.77 1.32 23.86
C ASP A 447 5.95 0.71 24.62
N GLY A 448 5.86 -0.60 24.87
CA GLY A 448 6.94 -1.45 25.35
C GLY A 448 7.17 -2.59 24.38
N GLN A 449 8.43 -2.90 24.11
CA GLN A 449 8.83 -4.05 23.29
C GLN A 449 9.97 -4.80 23.98
N GLU A 450 9.84 -6.11 24.05
CA GLU A 450 10.91 -7.01 24.47
C GLU A 450 11.19 -8.02 23.36
N THR A 451 12.44 -8.10 22.92
CA THR A 451 12.91 -9.05 21.90
C THR A 451 13.99 -9.92 22.52
N ARG A 452 13.85 -11.24 22.41
CA ARG A 452 14.82 -12.25 22.83
C ARG A 452 15.29 -13.03 21.63
N ALA A 453 16.58 -12.94 21.32
CA ALA A 453 17.19 -13.60 20.18
C ALA A 453 18.28 -14.57 20.64
N SER A 454 18.36 -15.73 20.01
CA SER A 454 19.38 -16.76 20.31
C SER A 454 19.64 -17.61 19.07
N GLY A 455 20.91 -17.77 18.72
CA GLY A 455 21.35 -18.61 17.60
C GLY A 455 22.84 -18.94 17.70
N TYR A 456 23.30 -19.78 16.79
CA TYR A 456 24.72 -20.11 16.66
C TYR A 456 25.24 -19.56 15.33
N ASP A 457 26.42 -18.96 15.35
CA ASP A 457 27.11 -18.54 14.16
C ASP A 457 27.82 -19.72 13.46
N TRP A 458 28.49 -19.46 12.36
CA TRP A 458 29.21 -20.48 11.59
C TRP A 458 30.44 -21.08 12.34
N THR A 459 30.89 -20.45 13.43
CA THR A 459 31.93 -20.99 14.32
C THR A 459 31.37 -21.88 15.43
N GLY A 460 30.04 -21.95 15.55
CA GLY A 460 29.34 -22.63 16.65
C GLY A 460 29.22 -21.78 17.92
N SER A 461 29.59 -20.50 17.87
CA SER A 461 29.49 -19.57 18.99
C SER A 461 28.05 -19.08 19.15
N LEU A 462 27.55 -19.07 20.38
CA LEU A 462 26.23 -18.55 20.70
C LEU A 462 26.22 -17.03 20.57
N TYR A 463 25.22 -16.48 19.84
CA TYR A 463 25.01 -15.05 19.70
C TYR A 463 23.53 -14.68 19.84
N GLY A 464 23.25 -13.39 20.03
CA GLY A 464 21.91 -12.88 20.30
C GLY A 464 21.84 -12.08 21.59
N GLY A 465 20.72 -12.15 22.28
CA GLY A 465 20.50 -11.46 23.56
C GLY A 465 19.08 -10.98 23.76
N THR A 466 18.81 -10.39 24.92
CA THR A 466 17.53 -9.77 25.25
C THR A 466 17.63 -8.26 25.15
N ARG A 467 16.72 -7.67 24.37
CA ARG A 467 16.62 -6.21 24.19
C ARG A 467 15.24 -5.73 24.62
N LYS A 468 15.23 -4.63 25.40
CA LYS A 468 13.99 -3.99 25.88
C LYS A 468 13.96 -2.55 25.45
N PHE A 469 12.81 -2.11 24.90
CA PHE A 469 12.60 -0.76 24.43
C PHE A 469 11.28 -0.23 24.98
N ASN A 470 11.32 0.96 25.58
CA ASN A 470 10.13 1.66 26.05
C ASN A 470 10.15 3.07 25.48
N ASN A 471 9.08 3.50 24.84
CA ASN A 471 9.03 4.80 24.20
C ASN A 471 7.61 5.39 24.23
N VAL A 472 7.55 6.71 24.10
CA VAL A 472 6.32 7.46 23.94
C VAL A 472 6.25 7.95 22.51
N SER A 473 5.07 7.87 21.90
CA SER A 473 4.72 8.53 20.63
C SER A 473 3.63 9.55 20.89
N TYR A 474 3.65 10.64 20.16
CA TYR A 474 2.55 11.62 20.18
C TYR A 474 2.33 12.21 18.80
N SER A 475 1.13 12.72 18.59
CA SER A 475 0.77 13.43 17.35
C SER A 475 -0.17 14.59 17.66
N LEU A 476 0.02 15.67 16.93
CA LEU A 476 -0.86 16.82 16.88
C LEU A 476 -1.16 17.10 15.41
N GLY A 477 -2.43 17.05 15.04
CA GLY A 477 -2.84 17.27 13.66
C GLY A 477 -4.08 18.15 13.58
N GLY A 478 -4.30 18.75 12.42
CA GLY A 478 -5.50 19.53 12.20
C GLY A 478 -5.70 19.84 10.73
N HIS A 479 -6.95 20.19 10.42
CA HIS A 479 -7.28 20.74 9.11
C HIS A 479 -8.20 21.95 9.27
N HIS A 480 -8.06 22.89 8.34
CA HIS A 480 -8.89 24.09 8.29
C HIS A 480 -9.26 24.42 6.83
N HIS A 481 -10.53 24.72 6.60
CA HIS A 481 -11.04 25.23 5.35
C HIS A 481 -11.10 26.77 5.44
N PHE A 482 -10.19 27.47 4.75
CA PHE A 482 -10.23 28.93 4.65
C PHE A 482 -11.44 29.37 3.80
N SER A 483 -11.77 28.58 2.78
CA SER A 483 -12.95 28.70 1.96
C SER A 483 -13.40 27.29 1.48
N ASP A 484 -14.49 27.22 0.70
CA ASP A 484 -14.92 25.96 0.06
C ASP A 484 -13.85 25.37 -0.87
N GLN A 485 -12.91 26.19 -1.32
CA GLN A 485 -11.86 25.83 -2.26
C GLN A 485 -10.53 25.56 -1.59
N TRP A 486 -10.16 26.28 -0.54
CA TRP A 486 -8.87 26.22 0.11
C TRP A 486 -8.91 25.42 1.41
N LYS A 487 -8.06 24.42 1.51
CA LYS A 487 -7.88 23.61 2.73
C LYS A 487 -6.40 23.51 3.09
N LEU A 488 -6.08 23.70 4.36
CA LEU A 488 -4.81 23.36 4.97
C LEU A 488 -4.99 22.12 5.85
N THR A 489 -4.09 21.16 5.74
CA THR A 489 -3.95 20.06 6.69
C THR A 489 -2.52 20.04 7.19
N THR A 490 -2.31 19.99 8.49
CA THR A 490 -0.98 19.92 9.09
C THR A 490 -0.93 18.85 10.17
N ASN A 491 0.21 18.19 10.30
CA ASN A 491 0.42 17.16 11.31
C ASN A 491 1.88 17.21 11.77
N PHE A 492 2.07 17.18 13.08
CA PHE A 492 3.36 17.06 13.73
C PHE A 492 3.32 15.88 14.69
N GLY A 493 4.39 15.11 14.79
CA GLY A 493 4.43 14.02 15.75
C GLY A 493 5.79 13.37 15.90
N LEU A 494 5.88 12.57 16.96
CA LEU A 494 6.99 11.69 17.28
C LEU A 494 6.53 10.25 17.08
N ALA A 495 7.24 9.53 16.23
CA ALA A 495 7.16 8.08 16.07
C ALA A 495 8.49 7.43 16.43
N TRP A 496 8.47 6.15 16.78
CA TRP A 496 9.66 5.39 17.08
C TRP A 496 9.58 3.97 16.55
N ARG A 497 10.72 3.28 16.45
CA ARG A 497 10.79 1.85 16.29
C ARG A 497 12.01 1.25 17.01
N ALA A 498 11.91 -0.01 17.40
CA ALA A 498 13.07 -0.78 17.80
C ALA A 498 13.89 -1.19 16.54
N PRO A 499 15.22 -1.37 16.67
CA PRO A 499 15.98 -2.11 15.68
C PRO A 499 15.45 -3.55 15.58
N HIS A 500 15.27 -4.06 14.37
CA HIS A 500 14.85 -5.43 14.14
C HIS A 500 16.01 -6.41 14.36
N VAL A 501 15.70 -7.67 14.69
CA VAL A 501 16.69 -8.74 14.87
C VAL A 501 17.62 -8.85 13.66
N TYR A 502 17.10 -8.63 12.45
CA TYR A 502 17.87 -8.61 11.23
C TYR A 502 18.92 -7.47 11.21
N GLU A 503 18.57 -6.26 11.67
CA GLU A 503 19.49 -5.12 11.74
C GLU A 503 20.53 -5.28 12.85
N LEU A 504 20.16 -5.98 13.93
CA LEU A 504 21.03 -6.21 15.09
C LEU A 504 22.03 -7.35 14.86
N TYR A 505 21.59 -8.44 14.26
CA TYR A 505 22.30 -9.72 14.34
C TYR A 505 22.54 -10.41 13.00
N SER A 506 22.17 -9.81 11.86
CA SER A 506 22.45 -10.44 10.56
C SER A 506 23.96 -10.69 10.39
N ASN A 507 24.31 -11.88 9.91
CA ASN A 507 25.69 -12.25 9.59
C ASN A 507 25.68 -13.38 8.54
N GLY A 508 25.39 -13.01 7.28
CA GLY A 508 25.27 -14.00 6.23
C GLY A 508 24.93 -13.40 4.86
N ASN A 509 24.87 -14.27 3.86
CA ASN A 509 24.51 -13.86 2.51
C ASN A 509 23.00 -13.96 2.28
N GLU A 510 22.42 -12.86 1.81
CA GLU A 510 21.06 -12.82 1.27
C GLU A 510 21.03 -13.42 -0.14
N LEU A 511 20.16 -14.40 -0.32
CA LEU A 511 20.08 -15.12 -1.59
C LEU A 511 19.52 -14.24 -2.72
N GLY A 512 18.50 -13.46 -2.44
CA GLY A 512 17.79 -12.64 -3.43
C GLY A 512 18.59 -11.43 -3.91
N SER A 513 19.37 -10.82 -3.04
CA SER A 513 20.16 -9.62 -3.35
C SER A 513 21.58 -9.91 -3.84
N GLY A 514 22.10 -11.10 -3.52
CA GLY A 514 23.50 -11.44 -3.80
C GLY A 514 24.50 -10.62 -2.98
N MET A 515 24.15 -10.32 -1.72
CA MET A 515 24.94 -9.46 -0.81
C MET A 515 25.23 -10.22 0.48
N PHE A 516 26.33 -9.90 1.13
CA PHE A 516 26.62 -10.35 2.50
C PHE A 516 26.27 -9.23 3.48
N VAL A 517 25.38 -9.50 4.41
CA VAL A 517 24.86 -8.49 5.33
C VAL A 517 25.37 -8.73 6.74
N LYS A 518 25.85 -7.65 7.38
CA LYS A 518 26.32 -7.63 8.77
C LYS A 518 25.45 -6.67 9.60
N GLY A 519 24.91 -7.16 10.71
CA GLY A 519 24.18 -6.37 11.69
C GLY A 519 25.10 -5.63 12.67
N ASP A 520 24.49 -4.83 13.54
CA ASP A 520 25.16 -4.17 14.67
C ASP A 520 24.29 -4.26 15.91
N SER A 521 24.71 -5.10 16.88
CA SER A 521 23.99 -5.36 18.12
C SER A 521 23.95 -4.19 19.10
N THR A 522 24.70 -3.12 18.86
CA THR A 522 24.78 -1.93 19.72
C THR A 522 23.68 -0.91 19.45
N MET A 523 22.92 -1.05 18.37
CA MET A 523 21.90 -0.11 17.94
C MET A 523 20.82 0.13 19.01
N HIS A 524 20.29 1.36 19.02
CA HIS A 524 19.21 1.83 19.89
C HIS A 524 17.94 2.13 19.10
N SER A 525 16.85 2.45 19.83
CA SER A 525 15.58 2.87 19.21
C SER A 525 15.79 4.02 18.23
N GLU A 526 15.20 3.89 17.07
CA GLU A 526 15.08 4.98 16.08
C GLU A 526 13.89 5.85 16.47
N ARG A 527 14.08 7.17 16.56
CA ARG A 527 13.05 8.15 16.90
C ARG A 527 12.95 9.20 15.83
N SER A 528 11.75 9.49 15.38
CA SER A 528 11.47 10.39 14.26
C SER A 528 10.50 11.49 14.66
N TYR A 529 10.95 12.73 14.61
CA TYR A 529 10.12 13.94 14.66
C TYR A 529 9.77 14.35 13.24
N LYS A 530 8.50 14.29 12.89
CA LYS A 530 8.04 14.63 11.54
C LYS A 530 7.00 15.74 11.60
N TRP A 531 7.21 16.77 10.79
CA TRP A 531 6.23 17.78 10.48
C TRP A 531 5.89 17.70 9.00
N ILE A 532 4.60 17.60 8.69
CA ILE A 532 4.07 17.61 7.32
C ILE A 532 2.88 18.56 7.23
N SER A 533 2.86 19.39 6.20
CA SER A 533 1.75 20.28 5.90
C SER A 533 1.34 20.12 4.45
N SER A 534 0.04 20.10 4.22
CA SER A 534 -0.59 19.97 2.91
C SER A 534 -1.52 21.16 2.70
N ILE A 535 -1.26 21.95 1.67
CA ILE A 535 -2.18 22.96 1.18
C ILE A 535 -2.85 22.44 -0.08
N SER A 536 -4.15 22.52 -0.13
CA SER A 536 -4.92 22.10 -1.30
C SER A 536 -5.92 23.15 -1.72
N TYR A 537 -6.04 23.30 -3.03
CA TYR A 537 -7.04 24.11 -3.71
C TYR A 537 -7.85 23.23 -4.63
N SER A 538 -9.17 23.41 -4.68
CA SER A 538 -10.04 22.67 -5.57
C SER A 538 -11.19 23.52 -6.06
N ASN A 539 -11.40 23.53 -7.37
CA ASN A 539 -12.58 24.09 -8.00
C ASN A 539 -13.13 23.11 -9.06
N LYS A 540 -14.04 23.55 -9.92
CA LYS A 540 -14.66 22.70 -10.97
C LYS A 540 -13.69 22.31 -12.11
N VAL A 541 -12.63 23.08 -12.31
CA VAL A 541 -11.73 22.95 -13.47
C VAL A 541 -10.40 22.33 -13.06
N PHE A 542 -9.87 22.68 -11.89
CA PHE A 542 -8.61 22.12 -11.43
C PHE A 542 -8.58 21.90 -9.91
N SER A 543 -7.76 20.98 -9.48
CA SER A 543 -7.34 20.81 -8.10
C SER A 543 -5.84 20.72 -8.02
N ALA A 544 -5.27 21.34 -7.01
CA ALA A 544 -3.84 21.34 -6.74
C ALA A 544 -3.62 21.03 -5.27
N ARG A 545 -2.65 20.18 -5.00
CA ARG A 545 -2.20 19.86 -3.65
C ARG A 545 -0.68 19.89 -3.59
N MET A 546 -0.16 20.50 -2.57
CA MET A 546 1.27 20.54 -2.25
C MET A 546 1.48 20.07 -0.82
N ASP A 547 2.26 19.00 -0.64
CA ASP A 547 2.68 18.49 0.65
C ASP A 547 4.15 18.89 0.88
N GLY A 548 4.45 19.63 1.94
CA GLY A 548 5.81 19.94 2.39
C GLY A 548 6.11 19.19 3.69
N TYR A 549 7.30 18.64 3.84
CA TYR A 549 7.67 17.90 5.05
C TYR A 549 9.13 18.10 5.48
N LEU A 550 9.31 18.03 6.79
CA LEU A 550 10.59 18.01 7.49
C LEU A 550 10.57 16.84 8.47
N GLN A 551 11.63 16.05 8.51
CA GLN A 551 11.72 14.88 9.39
C GLN A 551 13.14 14.75 9.94
N TRP A 552 13.26 14.82 11.26
CA TRP A 552 14.50 14.60 12.00
C TRP A 552 14.47 13.22 12.64
N ILE A 553 15.48 12.42 12.38
CA ILE A 553 15.56 11.06 12.90
C ILE A 553 16.82 10.93 13.76
N SER A 554 16.61 10.65 15.02
CA SER A 554 17.68 10.24 15.91
C SER A 554 17.91 8.75 15.72
N GLY A 555 19.11 8.40 15.25
CA GLY A 555 19.50 7.01 15.07
C GLY A 555 18.87 6.31 13.85
N TYR A 556 18.88 6.96 12.67
CA TYR A 556 18.46 6.36 11.41
C TYR A 556 19.32 5.13 11.07
N ILE A 557 18.68 3.97 10.91
CA ILE A 557 19.35 2.69 10.62
C ILE A 557 19.30 2.43 9.12
N TYR A 558 20.45 2.16 8.51
CA TYR A 558 20.55 1.79 7.09
C TYR A 558 21.73 0.83 6.87
N ASP A 559 21.68 0.10 5.79
CA ASP A 559 22.77 -0.76 5.36
C ASP A 559 23.65 -0.01 4.35
N GLU A 560 24.93 0.09 4.65
CA GLU A 560 25.92 0.78 3.85
C GLU A 560 26.77 -0.22 3.07
N PRO A 561 26.85 -0.11 1.74
CA PRO A 561 27.82 -0.88 0.96
C PRO A 561 29.26 -0.57 1.39
N LYS A 562 30.03 -1.62 1.62
CA LYS A 562 31.49 -1.52 1.85
C LYS A 562 32.22 -1.80 0.56
N LYS A 563 33.44 -1.26 0.42
CA LYS A 563 34.33 -1.57 -0.72
C LYS A 563 35.03 -2.94 -0.58
N GLU A 564 34.70 -3.67 0.48
CA GLU A 564 35.23 -5.00 0.75
C GLU A 564 34.31 -6.10 0.22
N THR A 565 34.87 -7.21 -0.14
CA THR A 565 34.18 -8.46 -0.46
C THR A 565 34.46 -9.50 0.61
N ILE A 566 33.56 -10.48 0.71
CA ILE A 566 33.74 -11.65 1.57
C ILE A 566 33.60 -12.92 0.73
N THR A 567 34.55 -13.84 0.89
CA THR A 567 34.51 -15.15 0.27
C THR A 567 33.90 -16.16 1.22
N VAL A 568 32.84 -16.80 0.81
CA VAL A 568 32.21 -17.91 1.50
C VAL A 568 32.11 -19.12 0.57
N ILE A 569 31.72 -20.28 1.06
CA ILE A 569 31.65 -21.52 0.26
C ILE A 569 30.78 -21.35 -1.00
N SER A 570 29.77 -20.48 -0.97
CA SER A 570 28.85 -20.22 -2.08
C SER A 570 29.35 -19.20 -3.11
N GLY A 571 30.44 -18.50 -2.85
CA GLY A 571 31.01 -17.49 -3.76
C GLY A 571 31.52 -16.25 -3.03
N VAL A 572 31.83 -15.21 -3.81
CA VAL A 572 32.29 -13.90 -3.34
C VAL A 572 31.13 -12.92 -3.37
N TYR A 573 30.93 -12.19 -2.29
CA TYR A 573 29.81 -11.25 -2.12
C TYR A 573 30.30 -9.87 -1.68
N PRO A 574 29.70 -8.78 -2.18
CA PRO A 574 29.90 -7.45 -1.62
C PRO A 574 29.29 -7.37 -0.21
N VAL A 575 29.99 -6.68 0.70
CA VAL A 575 29.57 -6.55 2.09
C VAL A 575 28.70 -5.30 2.29
N PHE A 576 27.58 -5.48 3.00
CA PHE A 576 26.71 -4.41 3.47
C PHE A 576 26.67 -4.44 5.00
N GLN A 577 27.05 -3.32 5.61
CA GLN A 577 27.10 -3.19 7.07
C GLN A 577 25.96 -2.28 7.53
N TYR A 578 25.14 -2.76 8.44
CA TYR A 578 24.17 -1.91 9.13
C TYR A 578 24.86 -0.84 9.97
N LYS A 579 24.37 0.39 9.85
CA LYS A 579 24.82 1.58 10.58
C LYS A 579 23.67 2.33 11.17
N GLN A 580 23.95 3.10 12.21
CA GLN A 580 22.98 4.00 12.83
C GLN A 580 23.57 5.42 12.90
N THR A 581 22.82 6.41 12.39
CA THR A 581 23.26 7.82 12.34
C THR A 581 22.08 8.77 12.53
N PRO A 582 22.30 9.97 13.09
CA PRO A 582 21.28 11.01 13.04
C PRO A 582 21.10 11.53 11.62
N ALA A 583 19.84 11.60 11.16
CA ALA A 583 19.50 11.94 9.79
C ALA A 583 18.43 13.03 9.70
N PHE A 584 18.48 13.82 8.61
CA PHE A 584 17.49 14.83 8.30
C PHE A 584 16.94 14.66 6.90
N PHE A 585 15.62 14.48 6.81
CA PHE A 585 14.86 14.36 5.58
C PHE A 585 14.00 15.59 5.37
N ARG A 586 13.92 16.08 4.14
CA ARG A 586 13.06 17.18 3.73
C ARG A 586 12.63 17.02 2.30
N GLY A 587 11.42 17.42 1.99
CA GLY A 587 10.94 17.31 0.63
C GLY A 587 9.60 17.96 0.40
N MET A 588 9.19 17.89 -0.86
CA MET A 588 7.93 18.43 -1.35
C MET A 588 7.33 17.45 -2.37
N ASP A 589 6.03 17.24 -2.25
CA ASP A 589 5.23 16.46 -3.19
C ASP A 589 4.14 17.33 -3.80
N PHE A 590 3.89 17.19 -5.10
CA PHE A 590 2.84 17.88 -5.82
C PHE A 590 1.89 16.90 -6.45
N ASP A 591 0.61 17.26 -6.44
CA ASP A 591 -0.48 16.51 -7.06
C ASP A 591 -1.43 17.55 -7.70
N PHE A 592 -1.55 17.55 -9.02
CA PHE A 592 -2.30 18.53 -9.75
C PHE A 592 -3.18 17.87 -10.81
N HIS A 593 -4.48 18.13 -10.74
CA HIS A 593 -5.46 17.71 -11.73
C HIS A 593 -6.03 18.93 -12.45
N PHE A 594 -6.15 18.84 -13.76
CA PHE A 594 -6.77 19.86 -14.61
C PHE A 594 -7.80 19.23 -15.53
N MET A 595 -9.06 19.60 -15.36
CA MET A 595 -10.21 19.11 -16.09
C MET A 595 -10.96 20.28 -16.74
N PRO A 596 -10.46 20.81 -17.87
CA PRO A 596 -11.07 21.98 -18.54
C PRO A 596 -12.50 21.69 -19.01
N ILE A 597 -12.77 20.46 -19.36
CA ILE A 597 -14.10 19.92 -19.69
C ILE A 597 -14.19 18.48 -19.14
N ASN A 598 -15.37 17.96 -18.94
CA ASN A 598 -15.61 16.64 -18.34
C ASN A 598 -14.96 15.47 -19.09
N SER A 599 -14.57 15.68 -20.35
CA SER A 599 -13.94 14.66 -21.19
C SER A 599 -12.42 14.57 -21.05
N TRP A 600 -11.76 15.60 -20.53
CA TRP A 600 -10.30 15.65 -20.44
C TRP A 600 -9.85 15.78 -18.98
N ASP A 601 -8.92 14.93 -18.59
CA ASP A 601 -8.29 14.93 -17.27
C ASP A 601 -6.77 14.87 -17.47
N TYR A 602 -6.09 15.93 -17.08
CA TYR A 602 -4.63 15.96 -16.99
C TYR A 602 -4.23 15.89 -15.52
N HIS A 603 -3.42 14.89 -15.20
CA HIS A 603 -2.90 14.66 -13.85
C HIS A 603 -1.37 14.73 -13.85
N LEU A 604 -0.82 15.59 -13.01
CA LEU A 604 0.61 15.73 -12.78
C LEU A 604 0.93 15.40 -11.32
N ILE A 605 1.85 14.49 -11.11
CA ILE A 605 2.51 14.28 -9.81
C ILE A 605 4.01 14.57 -9.94
N ALA A 606 4.56 15.23 -8.91
CA ALA A 606 5.99 15.46 -8.80
C ALA A 606 6.45 15.25 -7.37
N SER A 607 7.68 14.78 -7.19
CA SER A 607 8.26 14.50 -5.86
C SER A 607 9.72 14.87 -5.83
N PHE A 608 10.09 15.58 -4.75
CA PHE A 608 11.43 16.06 -4.49
C PHE A 608 11.82 15.70 -3.06
N ILE A 609 12.98 15.07 -2.89
CA ILE A 609 13.47 14.68 -1.57
C ILE A 609 14.96 14.93 -1.44
N ARG A 610 15.38 15.32 -0.24
CA ARG A 610 16.77 15.33 0.22
C ARG A 610 16.87 14.65 1.56
N ALA A 611 17.91 13.84 1.74
CA ALA A 611 18.22 13.19 3.00
C ALA A 611 19.73 13.21 3.24
N ASN A 612 20.12 13.71 4.41
CA ASN A 612 21.50 13.87 4.80
C ASN A 612 21.73 13.27 6.19
N GLU A 613 22.87 12.69 6.38
CA GLU A 613 23.45 12.45 7.70
C GLU A 613 23.75 13.80 8.38
N GLN A 614 23.29 13.99 9.61
CA GLN A 614 23.45 15.30 10.28
C GLN A 614 24.88 15.57 10.76
N THR A 615 25.62 14.52 11.10
CA THR A 615 26.99 14.63 11.65
C THR A 615 27.99 15.04 10.58
N THR A 616 27.93 14.42 9.42
CA THR A 616 28.91 14.62 8.33
C THR A 616 28.38 15.53 7.22
N GLY A 617 27.06 15.67 7.12
CA GLY A 617 26.39 16.36 6.01
C GLY A 617 26.28 15.51 4.73
N ASN A 618 26.84 14.29 4.73
CA ASN A 618 26.85 13.39 3.58
C ASN A 618 25.45 12.96 3.18
N TYR A 619 25.26 12.62 1.91
CA TYR A 619 23.98 12.09 1.42
C TYR A 619 23.80 10.63 1.83
N LEU A 620 22.60 10.29 2.23
CA LEU A 620 22.24 8.90 2.54
C LEU A 620 22.05 8.09 1.26
N PRO A 621 22.44 6.80 1.24
CA PRO A 621 22.27 5.92 0.08
C PRO A 621 20.78 5.60 -0.18
N TYR A 622 20.46 5.17 -1.41
CA TYR A 622 19.15 4.71 -1.86
C TYR A 622 17.99 5.72 -1.70
N ILE A 623 18.30 7.03 -1.58
CA ILE A 623 17.28 8.07 -1.59
C ILE A 623 16.79 8.27 -3.02
N PRO A 624 15.46 8.17 -3.27
CA PRO A 624 14.91 8.29 -4.61
C PRO A 624 15.26 9.61 -5.31
N SER A 625 15.48 9.54 -6.61
CA SER A 625 15.65 10.71 -7.47
C SER A 625 14.37 11.53 -7.57
N SER A 626 14.50 12.82 -7.88
CA SER A 626 13.37 13.67 -8.24
C SER A 626 12.64 13.08 -9.45
N ARG A 627 11.30 13.06 -9.40
CA ARG A 627 10.48 12.41 -10.43
C ARG A 627 9.20 13.19 -10.73
N PHE A 628 8.77 13.05 -11.98
CA PHE A 628 7.55 13.65 -12.52
C PHE A 628 6.77 12.58 -13.26
N SER A 629 5.46 12.57 -13.10
CA SER A 629 4.56 11.73 -13.87
C SER A 629 3.40 12.57 -14.38
N HIS A 630 3.19 12.53 -15.69
CA HIS A 630 2.10 13.18 -16.40
C HIS A 630 1.17 12.10 -16.92
N ASP A 631 -0.13 12.23 -16.68
CA ASP A 631 -1.17 11.35 -17.22
C ASP A 631 -2.24 12.22 -17.88
N LEU A 632 -2.39 12.11 -19.18
CA LEU A 632 -3.44 12.77 -19.94
C LEU A 632 -4.49 11.75 -20.32
N SER A 633 -5.70 11.91 -19.84
CA SER A 633 -6.82 11.02 -20.09
C SER A 633 -7.94 11.73 -20.84
N TRP A 634 -8.52 11.03 -21.81
CA TRP A 634 -9.74 11.42 -22.49
C TRP A 634 -10.85 10.41 -22.21
N LEU A 635 -12.01 10.88 -21.76
CA LEU A 635 -13.18 10.09 -21.45
C LEU A 635 -14.33 10.43 -22.38
N HIS A 636 -14.89 9.44 -23.04
CA HIS A 636 -16.09 9.54 -23.83
C HIS A 636 -17.17 8.60 -23.30
N GLU A 637 -18.33 9.15 -22.99
CA GLU A 637 -19.50 8.38 -22.59
C GLU A 637 -20.56 8.44 -23.68
N THR A 638 -20.99 7.26 -24.16
CA THR A 638 -22.01 7.12 -25.18
C THR A 638 -23.41 7.27 -24.60
N LYS A 639 -24.43 7.48 -25.45
CA LYS A 639 -25.85 7.52 -25.03
C LYS A 639 -26.30 6.19 -24.38
N SER A 640 -25.64 5.08 -24.69
CA SER A 640 -25.88 3.77 -24.08
C SER A 640 -25.14 3.55 -22.75
N HIS A 641 -24.55 4.61 -22.17
CA HIS A 641 -23.74 4.57 -20.95
C HIS A 641 -22.47 3.71 -21.05
N SER A 642 -22.01 3.38 -22.25
CA SER A 642 -20.69 2.79 -22.44
C SER A 642 -19.62 3.87 -22.30
N LYS A 643 -18.49 3.54 -21.67
CA LYS A 643 -17.42 4.49 -21.38
C LYS A 643 -16.13 4.05 -22.06
N LEU A 644 -15.61 4.91 -22.92
CA LEU A 644 -14.27 4.77 -23.51
C LEU A 644 -13.34 5.75 -22.80
N ARG A 645 -12.24 5.25 -22.26
CA ARG A 645 -11.17 6.09 -21.71
C ARG A 645 -9.86 5.75 -22.42
N LEU A 646 -9.19 6.79 -22.91
CA LEU A 646 -7.84 6.71 -23.45
C LEU A 646 -6.91 7.52 -22.56
N SER A 647 -5.72 7.02 -22.28
CA SER A 647 -4.74 7.70 -21.42
C SER A 647 -3.34 7.56 -22.00
N ILE A 648 -2.56 8.62 -21.93
CA ILE A 648 -1.12 8.63 -22.20
C ILE A 648 -0.42 9.06 -20.93
N ARG A 649 0.58 8.28 -20.54
CA ARG A 649 1.42 8.58 -19.37
C ARG A 649 2.85 8.83 -19.82
N HIS A 650 3.45 9.87 -19.28
CA HIS A 650 4.87 10.14 -19.38
C HIS A 650 5.46 10.20 -17.98
N ARG A 651 6.55 9.45 -17.73
CA ARG A 651 7.29 9.46 -16.48
C ARG A 651 8.73 9.92 -16.76
N PHE A 652 9.16 10.94 -16.05
CA PHE A 652 10.54 11.42 -16.04
C PHE A 652 11.15 11.15 -14.66
N VAL A 653 12.35 10.59 -14.62
CA VAL A 653 13.14 10.40 -13.41
C VAL A 653 14.50 11.03 -13.64
N ALA A 654 14.85 11.99 -12.80
CA ALA A 654 16.12 12.71 -12.89
C ALA A 654 17.30 11.83 -12.45
N LYS A 655 18.49 12.13 -12.94
CA LYS A 655 19.72 11.54 -12.41
C LYS A 655 19.86 11.90 -10.91
N GLN A 656 20.21 10.91 -10.07
CA GLN A 656 20.53 11.20 -8.68
C GLN A 656 21.90 11.84 -8.57
N THR A 657 21.92 13.14 -8.27
CA THR A 657 23.13 13.93 -8.10
C THR A 657 23.55 14.07 -6.64
N ARG A 658 22.64 13.78 -5.72
CA ARG A 658 22.85 13.79 -4.26
C ARG A 658 23.21 12.38 -3.79
N PHE A 659 24.48 12.07 -3.92
CA PHE A 659 25.02 10.72 -3.79
C PHE A 659 26.47 10.83 -3.28
N ASP A 660 26.85 9.92 -2.39
CA ASP A 660 28.21 9.76 -1.92
C ASP A 660 28.81 8.50 -2.58
N SER A 661 29.84 8.67 -3.40
CA SER A 661 30.53 7.56 -4.09
C SER A 661 31.25 6.60 -3.15
N ASN A 662 31.47 6.98 -1.88
CA ASN A 662 32.09 6.11 -0.89
C ASN A 662 31.10 5.14 -0.25
N THR A 663 29.79 5.41 -0.36
CA THR A 663 28.69 4.60 0.17
C THR A 663 27.96 3.83 -0.95
N ASP A 664 28.65 3.50 -2.06
CA ASP A 664 28.08 2.71 -3.15
C ASP A 664 29.16 1.76 -3.74
N LEU A 665 28.71 0.69 -4.38
CA LEU A 665 29.62 -0.26 -5.06
C LEU A 665 30.23 0.33 -6.34
N ILE A 666 29.55 1.33 -6.96
CA ILE A 666 30.02 2.02 -8.16
C ILE A 666 30.06 3.53 -7.92
N PRO A 667 31.06 4.24 -8.50
CA PRO A 667 31.27 5.66 -8.23
C PRO A 667 30.34 6.61 -9.02
N TYR A 668 29.25 6.10 -9.59
CA TYR A 668 28.31 6.89 -10.40
C TYR A 668 26.86 6.40 -10.23
N THR A 669 25.93 7.27 -10.54
CA THR A 669 24.50 6.98 -10.54
C THR A 669 23.96 6.81 -11.97
N PRO A 670 22.88 6.04 -12.16
CA PRO A 670 22.23 5.91 -13.46
C PRO A 670 21.84 7.27 -14.06
N PRO A 671 21.86 7.41 -15.40
CA PRO A 671 21.40 8.63 -16.07
C PRO A 671 19.90 8.86 -15.88
N ALA A 672 19.46 10.09 -16.11
CA ALA A 672 18.03 10.43 -16.19
C ALA A 672 17.34 9.65 -17.33
N TYR A 673 16.07 9.35 -17.15
CA TYR A 673 15.31 8.61 -18.15
C TYR A 673 13.85 9.06 -18.24
N HIS A 674 13.25 8.78 -19.41
CA HIS A 674 11.86 9.01 -19.72
C HIS A 674 11.20 7.69 -20.10
N LEU A 675 10.02 7.43 -19.55
CA LEU A 675 9.18 6.29 -19.92
C LEU A 675 7.84 6.80 -20.42
N LEU A 676 7.36 6.22 -21.49
CA LEU A 676 6.05 6.52 -22.06
C LEU A 676 5.15 5.29 -21.90
N GLY A 677 3.92 5.50 -21.46
CA GLY A 677 2.90 4.48 -21.32
C GLY A 677 1.59 4.89 -21.99
N PHE A 678 0.75 3.92 -22.29
CA PHE A 678 -0.57 4.11 -22.89
C PHE A 678 -1.58 3.21 -22.19
N ALA A 679 -2.83 3.66 -22.05
CA ALA A 679 -3.92 2.78 -21.66
C ALA A 679 -5.21 3.15 -22.43
N ALA A 680 -5.95 2.13 -22.83
CA ALA A 680 -7.29 2.25 -23.38
C ALA A 680 -8.22 1.33 -22.59
N SER A 681 -9.37 1.82 -22.15
CA SER A 681 -10.39 0.99 -21.50
C SER A 681 -11.77 1.29 -22.08
N PHE A 682 -12.51 0.24 -22.36
CA PHE A 682 -13.90 0.31 -22.81
C PHE A 682 -14.78 -0.48 -21.84
N GLU A 683 -15.68 0.22 -21.14
CA GLU A 683 -16.69 -0.35 -20.24
C GLU A 683 -18.05 -0.27 -20.92
N CYS A 684 -18.74 -1.39 -21.02
CA CYS A 684 -20.10 -1.46 -21.51
C CYS A 684 -21.04 -2.07 -20.49
N PRO A 685 -22.19 -1.44 -20.23
CA PRO A 685 -23.27 -2.07 -19.47
C PRO A 685 -23.88 -3.21 -20.31
N VAL A 686 -24.14 -4.33 -19.65
CA VAL A 686 -24.81 -5.50 -20.23
C VAL A 686 -26.19 -5.60 -19.59
N LYS A 687 -27.10 -6.41 -20.17
CA LYS A 687 -28.43 -6.66 -19.57
C LYS A 687 -28.32 -7.08 -18.09
N TYR A 688 -29.35 -6.80 -17.33
CA TYR A 688 -29.47 -7.13 -15.88
C TYR A 688 -28.49 -6.40 -14.94
N GLY A 689 -27.90 -5.26 -15.38
CA GLY A 689 -26.98 -4.49 -14.55
C GLY A 689 -25.54 -5.02 -14.53
N TYR A 690 -25.23 -6.02 -15.36
CA TYR A 690 -23.87 -6.53 -15.53
C TYR A 690 -23.00 -5.52 -16.27
N LYS A 691 -21.69 -5.61 -16.05
CA LYS A 691 -20.72 -4.74 -16.73
C LYS A 691 -19.58 -5.60 -17.28
N LEU A 692 -19.19 -5.29 -18.50
CA LEU A 692 -18.02 -5.86 -19.13
C LEU A 692 -17.04 -4.72 -19.45
N GLN A 693 -15.79 -4.90 -19.07
CA GLN A 693 -14.72 -3.92 -19.34
C GLN A 693 -13.55 -4.61 -20.02
N PHE A 694 -13.13 -4.05 -21.13
CA PHE A 694 -11.90 -4.41 -21.81
C PHE A 694 -10.87 -3.31 -21.56
N MET A 695 -9.63 -3.69 -21.27
CA MET A 695 -8.56 -2.72 -21.06
C MET A 695 -7.27 -3.24 -21.71
N ILE A 696 -6.58 -2.36 -22.39
CA ILE A 696 -5.20 -2.54 -22.85
C ILE A 696 -4.37 -1.47 -22.15
N ALA A 697 -3.27 -1.88 -21.51
CA ALA A 697 -2.31 -0.98 -20.90
C ALA A 697 -0.91 -1.36 -21.34
N ALA A 698 -0.10 -0.38 -21.69
CA ALA A 698 1.28 -0.58 -22.10
C ALA A 698 2.20 0.35 -21.31
N ASP A 699 3.21 -0.20 -20.69
CA ASP A 699 4.24 0.56 -19.98
C ASP A 699 5.55 0.49 -20.78
N ASN A 700 6.36 1.56 -20.73
CA ASN A 700 7.62 1.69 -21.48
C ASN A 700 7.46 1.33 -22.98
N ILE A 701 6.46 1.92 -23.64
CA ILE A 701 6.10 1.58 -25.03
C ILE A 701 7.23 1.83 -26.06
N LEU A 702 8.16 2.73 -25.73
CA LEU A 702 9.34 2.99 -26.55
C LEU A 702 10.49 2.00 -26.28
N ASN A 703 10.26 1.03 -25.41
CA ASN A 703 11.23 0.01 -25.00
C ASN A 703 12.59 0.61 -24.58
N LYS A 704 12.53 1.72 -23.81
CA LYS A 704 13.74 2.41 -23.33
C LYS A 704 14.48 1.54 -22.33
N GLU A 705 15.77 1.37 -22.53
CA GLU A 705 16.66 0.75 -21.56
C GLU A 705 17.02 1.75 -20.47
N TYR A 706 16.85 1.38 -19.19
CA TYR A 706 17.09 2.26 -18.05
C TYR A 706 17.46 1.47 -16.79
N LYS A 707 17.96 2.16 -15.78
CA LYS A 707 18.21 1.66 -14.43
C LYS A 707 17.60 2.63 -13.42
N GLU A 708 16.81 2.12 -12.48
CA GLU A 708 16.36 2.91 -11.33
C GLU A 708 17.47 2.95 -10.27
N TYR A 709 17.78 4.13 -9.71
CA TYR A 709 18.83 4.27 -8.69
C TYR A 709 18.54 3.43 -7.44
N THR A 710 17.29 3.27 -7.05
CA THR A 710 16.86 2.48 -5.90
C THR A 710 16.70 0.99 -6.20
N ASN A 711 17.00 0.52 -7.42
CA ASN A 711 17.10 -0.91 -7.72
C ASN A 711 18.47 -1.46 -7.27
N ARG A 712 18.48 -2.34 -6.27
CA ARG A 712 19.70 -2.96 -5.74
C ARG A 712 20.38 -3.90 -6.72
N SER A 713 19.66 -4.38 -7.73
CA SER A 713 20.25 -5.18 -8.83
C SER A 713 20.81 -4.33 -9.99
N ARG A 714 20.79 -2.98 -9.91
CA ARG A 714 21.29 -2.07 -10.96
C ARG A 714 22.76 -2.30 -11.32
N TYR A 715 23.51 -2.91 -10.41
CA TYR A 715 24.91 -3.29 -10.65
C TYR A 715 25.04 -4.38 -11.71
N TYR A 716 24.03 -5.22 -11.87
CA TYR A 716 24.07 -6.46 -12.65
C TYR A 716 23.05 -6.52 -13.78
N ALA A 717 22.05 -5.64 -13.79
CA ALA A 717 20.97 -5.66 -14.77
C ALA A 717 20.27 -4.30 -14.92
N HIS A 718 19.64 -4.10 -16.08
CA HIS A 718 18.68 -3.03 -16.32
C HIS A 718 17.28 -3.41 -15.81
N ASP A 719 16.42 -2.42 -15.66
CA ASP A 719 15.02 -2.60 -15.32
C ASP A 719 14.21 -3.13 -16.51
N MET A 720 12.93 -3.46 -16.27
CA MET A 720 12.07 -4.08 -17.28
C MET A 720 11.88 -3.19 -18.51
N GLY A 721 11.91 -3.81 -19.68
CA GLY A 721 11.52 -3.24 -20.97
C GLY A 721 10.00 -3.03 -21.08
N SER A 722 9.50 -3.00 -22.30
CA SER A 722 8.08 -2.84 -22.58
C SER A 722 7.23 -3.98 -22.02
N ASP A 723 6.04 -3.65 -21.50
CA ASP A 723 5.01 -4.61 -21.07
C ASP A 723 3.64 -4.16 -21.56
N VAL A 724 3.01 -4.96 -22.40
CA VAL A 724 1.63 -4.74 -22.88
C VAL A 724 0.71 -5.71 -22.15
N ARG A 725 -0.32 -5.18 -21.51
CA ARG A 725 -1.30 -5.96 -20.74
C ARG A 725 -2.69 -5.81 -21.34
N CYS A 726 -3.33 -6.95 -21.56
CA CYS A 726 -4.74 -7.02 -21.97
C CYS A 726 -5.55 -7.57 -20.81
N VAL A 727 -6.61 -6.87 -20.41
CA VAL A 727 -7.46 -7.23 -19.27
C VAL A 727 -8.92 -7.27 -19.70
N VAL A 728 -9.62 -8.30 -19.27
CA VAL A 728 -11.08 -8.41 -19.38
C VAL A 728 -11.65 -8.53 -17.98
N ASN A 729 -12.51 -7.61 -17.59
CA ASN A 729 -13.23 -7.60 -16.33
C ASN A 729 -14.71 -7.81 -16.59
N TRP A 730 -15.31 -8.75 -15.87
CA TRP A 730 -16.74 -8.99 -15.85
C TRP A 730 -17.28 -8.86 -14.43
N SER A 731 -18.35 -8.06 -14.25
CA SER A 731 -19.03 -7.90 -12.97
C SER A 731 -20.54 -8.05 -13.13
N PHE A 732 -21.14 -8.75 -12.19
CA PHE A 732 -22.57 -9.08 -12.19
C PHE A 732 -23.18 -8.96 -10.79
#